data_ee7f650e9766553f74e6bf1ba5085c64
#
_entry.id   ee7f650e9766553f74e6bf1ba5085c64
#
_cell.length_a   1.000
_cell.length_b   1.000
_cell.length_c   1.000
_cell.angle_alpha   90.00
_cell.angle_beta   90.00
_cell.angle_gamma   90.00
#
_symmetry.space_group_name_H-M   'P 1'
#
loop_
_entity.id
_entity.type
_entity.pdbx_description
1 polymer ?
#
loop_
_entity_poly.entity_id
_entity_poly.type
_entity_poly.pdbx_seq_one_letter_code
_entity_poly.pdbx_strand_id
1 'polypeptide(L)'
;MGEISNLEYKMTWMDHLDALYGSFIRRNDPDEWFYFLRRPEFAQKEKALEISHEILRYVLTYGLISRKIVQLLEDTFHYLDQEEYFLDTYSLGMFDHYRQDLLIWEEFPPYRLFEPLDENANYDQFLVMFAELYGTDPSDEEQYLQNLKNLQNTGITHPYIALAECHFFLAKKEYAKALEALRGMENSYDKFYAAGDIFMDLGMYPEAEEQFEAAEKLHPAGYDRNLLYGIFFSKYYGGKWQEAKDFAECAENMGYEPFVMPLKLKLLEDSCKKLLGDRNVEELSEDECLVVCEYVMLTGQYDQAIRICKKNRSAGSANGFWTVNLAEAYLAIGQQPFAEELIEACYKGNILLSGEDFDRIREMKARLLFQKGQAADAYEIIESLCNKYPNKMRYRLTYAAMCMISGRISEAVRIYSSLRFHVPENPFFAYELGRCMMKQEKYKRAHALFELALKNDPDFSRALYEMAQASIDEGNLEDAKNETDLLYGKIEEKRRRYLKGQICEMEEKFREAKEIYRKLIEEERAEKKNADQEFLHLVYERYFLMREATGAVVVSQIRNLENTLKEVPDCAQLWMMLGETHEDCEVKPEQAISCYRKAHEADPYHEGALAKVIDYEIDKENWQNALVYCERMITNTGNRDYYLVQAGCAMELGLDEAFAGDIAAYVRQGGDEKETYELCSAYAMKKGNYDKAIEIYEKQLDDRASGEVPCYAEMAICLCKQGKSGEAEAVLQAAIDSGGNNPEWLYTLYEIQRSRGNFKGASRTLKRIRKNAGVTVFNADYGELSVRLFLEEGRLAIAGKMAESLSSYDGEKLCAILYVLRGNYRSAMRLLRKLIDREPEELEYYSWMVLCQALWGKRSGAADYAKQGLKAFAEKHVSVEKLSRPDHLCQYGFFLYFAGSPQQAYEIFGRAAAAVPCHDEICSRCYEAYYGIGLCKAFDHDREASQEAFEKSLQIQPHNTVCRKLSENLLKSL
;
A
#
# COMPACT_ATOMS: atom_id res chain seq x y z
N MET A 1 -45.68 -1.86 -9.51
CA MET A 1 -45.37 -0.48 -9.12
C MET A 1 -43.88 -0.14 -9.09
N GLY A 2 -42.97 -1.08 -8.82
CA GLY A 2 -41.51 -0.82 -8.86
C GLY A 2 -40.91 -0.60 -10.25
N GLU A 3 -41.44 -1.27 -11.28
CA GLU A 3 -40.90 -1.15 -12.65
C GLU A 3 -41.34 0.14 -13.36
N ILE A 4 -42.54 0.65 -13.06
CA ILE A 4 -43.05 1.91 -13.65
C ILE A 4 -42.31 3.12 -13.05
N SER A 5 -42.01 3.08 -11.76
CA SER A 5 -41.20 4.15 -11.10
C SER A 5 -39.76 4.19 -11.58
N ASN A 6 -39.21 3.03 -11.96
CA ASN A 6 -37.84 2.96 -12.53
C ASN A 6 -37.79 3.48 -13.98
N LEU A 7 -38.86 3.25 -14.77
CA LEU A 7 -38.93 3.75 -16.14
C LEU A 7 -39.18 5.27 -16.20
N GLU A 8 -40.06 5.79 -15.35
CA GLU A 8 -40.28 7.25 -15.21
C GLU A 8 -39.05 7.94 -14.66
N TYR A 9 -38.33 7.30 -13.74
CA TYR A 9 -37.05 7.82 -13.21
C TYR A 9 -35.94 7.80 -14.28
N LYS A 10 -35.83 6.75 -15.08
CA LYS A 10 -34.89 6.69 -16.21
C LYS A 10 -35.21 7.74 -17.30
N MET A 11 -36.47 7.94 -17.64
CA MET A 11 -36.87 8.95 -18.62
C MET A 11 -36.59 10.37 -18.13
N THR A 12 -36.94 10.69 -16.90
CA THR A 12 -36.63 12.01 -16.30
C THR A 12 -35.13 12.25 -16.16
N TRP A 13 -34.37 11.19 -15.97
CA TRP A 13 -32.90 11.27 -15.91
C TRP A 13 -32.26 11.43 -17.28
N MET A 14 -32.76 10.75 -18.31
CA MET A 14 -32.30 10.96 -19.68
C MET A 14 -32.61 12.39 -20.18
N ASP A 15 -33.79 12.93 -19.88
CA ASP A 15 -34.13 14.32 -20.17
C ASP A 15 -33.22 15.30 -19.39
N HIS A 16 -32.84 14.97 -18.15
CA HIS A 16 -31.90 15.78 -17.37
C HIS A 16 -30.44 15.62 -17.88
N LEU A 17 -30.07 14.46 -18.31
CA LEU A 17 -28.75 14.20 -18.93
C LEU A 17 -28.61 14.93 -20.24
N ASP A 18 -29.65 14.93 -21.10
CA ASP A 18 -29.68 15.69 -22.36
C ASP A 18 -29.65 17.21 -22.12
N ALA A 19 -30.35 17.68 -21.09
CA ALA A 19 -30.35 19.08 -20.72
C ALA A 19 -29.01 19.51 -20.10
N LEU A 20 -28.43 18.70 -19.24
CA LEU A 20 -27.12 18.93 -18.61
C LEU A 20 -25.98 18.77 -19.61
N TYR A 21 -26.07 17.76 -20.47
CA TYR A 21 -25.15 17.53 -21.55
C TYR A 21 -25.18 18.71 -22.55
N GLY A 22 -26.35 19.16 -22.94
CA GLY A 22 -26.53 20.37 -23.76
C GLY A 22 -26.01 21.63 -23.05
N SER A 23 -26.15 21.76 -21.75
CA SER A 23 -25.62 22.86 -20.95
C SER A 23 -24.09 22.76 -20.78
N PHE A 24 -23.58 21.58 -20.48
CA PHE A 24 -22.15 21.27 -20.36
C PHE A 24 -21.41 21.57 -21.66
N ILE A 25 -21.90 21.07 -22.78
CA ILE A 25 -21.30 21.29 -24.08
C ILE A 25 -21.37 22.79 -24.47
N ARG A 26 -22.48 23.49 -24.23
CA ARG A 26 -22.63 24.91 -24.57
C ARG A 26 -21.77 25.83 -23.70
N ARG A 27 -21.52 25.49 -22.43
CA ARG A 27 -20.80 26.36 -21.50
C ARG A 27 -19.34 25.94 -21.29
N ASN A 28 -18.99 24.72 -21.68
CA ASN A 28 -17.62 24.17 -21.51
C ASN A 28 -17.08 24.31 -20.08
N ASP A 29 -17.97 24.19 -19.08
CA ASP A 29 -17.66 24.42 -17.66
C ASP A 29 -17.56 23.11 -16.89
N PRO A 30 -16.33 22.67 -16.53
CA PRO A 30 -16.13 21.46 -15.75
C PRO A 30 -16.71 21.53 -14.34
N ASP A 31 -16.90 22.74 -13.78
CA ASP A 31 -17.42 22.90 -12.42
C ASP A 31 -18.90 22.53 -12.32
N GLU A 32 -19.70 22.69 -13.38
CA GLU A 32 -21.11 22.27 -13.39
C GLU A 32 -21.26 20.75 -13.23
N TRP A 33 -20.32 19.96 -13.75
CA TRP A 33 -20.32 18.52 -13.60
C TRP A 33 -19.96 18.09 -12.17
N PHE A 34 -18.98 18.71 -11.55
CA PHE A 34 -18.67 18.51 -10.13
C PHE A 34 -19.84 18.88 -9.22
N TYR A 35 -20.60 19.91 -9.57
CA TYR A 35 -21.84 20.26 -8.88
C TYR A 35 -22.92 19.19 -9.05
N PHE A 36 -22.99 18.59 -10.21
CA PHE A 36 -23.93 17.51 -10.50
C PHE A 36 -23.61 16.26 -9.68
N LEU A 37 -22.36 15.86 -9.60
CA LEU A 37 -21.91 14.71 -8.81
C LEU A 37 -22.09 14.87 -7.30
N ARG A 38 -22.16 16.10 -6.80
CA ARG A 38 -22.41 16.41 -5.39
C ARG A 38 -23.88 16.47 -5.00
N ARG A 39 -24.80 16.16 -5.88
CA ARG A 39 -26.23 16.11 -5.54
C ARG A 39 -26.53 14.92 -4.62
N PRO A 40 -27.54 15.05 -3.72
CA PRO A 40 -27.90 14.01 -2.77
C PRO A 40 -28.24 12.66 -3.42
N GLU A 41 -28.69 12.68 -4.68
CA GLU A 41 -29.00 11.46 -5.45
C GLU A 41 -27.75 10.63 -5.75
N PHE A 42 -26.58 11.26 -5.79
CA PHE A 42 -25.26 10.61 -5.97
C PHE A 42 -24.62 10.17 -4.64
N ALA A 43 -25.20 10.52 -3.51
CA ALA A 43 -24.75 10.03 -2.21
C ALA A 43 -24.94 8.49 -2.05
N GLN A 44 -25.75 7.88 -2.93
CA GLN A 44 -25.83 6.44 -3.06
C GLN A 44 -24.86 5.96 -4.14
N LYS A 45 -23.69 5.43 -3.73
CA LYS A 45 -22.63 4.97 -4.65
C LYS A 45 -23.16 4.07 -5.79
N GLU A 46 -24.08 3.16 -5.51
CA GLU A 46 -24.66 2.25 -6.52
C GLU A 46 -25.42 2.99 -7.64
N LYS A 47 -26.20 4.01 -7.31
CA LYS A 47 -26.92 4.83 -8.31
C LYS A 47 -26.00 5.75 -9.09
N ALA A 48 -25.01 6.32 -8.42
CA ALA A 48 -24.00 7.15 -9.07
C ALA A 48 -23.21 6.33 -10.09
N LEU A 49 -22.87 5.08 -9.74
CA LEU A 49 -22.19 4.14 -10.62
C LEU A 49 -23.03 3.77 -11.85
N GLU A 50 -24.31 3.41 -11.65
CA GLU A 50 -25.23 3.08 -12.75
C GLU A 50 -25.32 4.25 -13.76
N ILE A 51 -25.43 5.48 -13.26
CA ILE A 51 -25.53 6.69 -14.09
C ILE A 51 -24.20 6.96 -14.81
N SER A 52 -23.07 6.80 -14.14
CA SER A 52 -21.75 6.98 -14.74
C SER A 52 -21.50 5.98 -15.88
N HIS A 53 -21.95 4.73 -15.71
CA HIS A 53 -21.91 3.71 -16.78
C HIS A 53 -22.81 4.09 -17.98
N GLU A 54 -24.01 4.64 -17.74
CA GLU A 54 -24.89 5.09 -18.81
C GLU A 54 -24.29 6.31 -19.54
N ILE A 55 -23.67 7.24 -18.83
CA ILE A 55 -22.97 8.38 -19.43
C ILE A 55 -21.80 7.89 -20.30
N LEU A 56 -20.98 6.98 -19.77
CA LEU A 56 -19.85 6.43 -20.51
C LEU A 56 -20.34 5.71 -21.79
N ARG A 57 -21.42 4.93 -21.67
CA ARG A 57 -22.02 4.25 -22.81
C ARG A 57 -22.57 5.26 -23.83
N TYR A 58 -23.22 6.32 -23.40
CA TYR A 58 -23.73 7.38 -24.26
C TYR A 58 -22.59 8.11 -24.98
N VAL A 59 -21.56 8.51 -24.26
CA VAL A 59 -20.35 9.16 -24.81
C VAL A 59 -19.69 8.26 -25.87
N LEU A 60 -19.58 6.96 -25.60
CA LEU A 60 -19.04 5.97 -26.54
C LEU A 60 -19.92 5.77 -27.77
N THR A 61 -21.24 5.68 -27.58
CA THR A 61 -22.20 5.41 -28.66
C THR A 61 -22.27 6.55 -29.67
N TYR A 62 -22.16 7.80 -29.18
CA TYR A 62 -22.31 9.00 -30.02
C TYR A 62 -20.97 9.65 -30.38
N GLY A 63 -19.83 9.02 -29.99
CA GLY A 63 -18.50 9.51 -30.33
C GLY A 63 -18.16 10.86 -29.69
N LEU A 64 -18.80 11.22 -28.58
CA LEU A 64 -18.69 12.53 -27.93
C LEU A 64 -17.46 12.61 -27.00
N ILE A 65 -16.35 12.15 -27.48
CA ILE A 65 -15.13 11.99 -26.70
C ILE A 65 -14.28 13.24 -26.86
N SER A 66 -14.25 14.07 -25.82
CA SER A 66 -13.28 15.15 -25.71
C SER A 66 -12.36 14.89 -24.53
N ARG A 67 -11.17 15.49 -24.55
CA ARG A 67 -10.19 15.41 -23.46
C ARG A 67 -10.78 15.71 -22.09
N LYS A 68 -11.63 16.74 -22.03
CA LYS A 68 -12.32 17.14 -20.80
C LYS A 68 -13.35 16.10 -20.33
N ILE A 69 -14.09 15.49 -21.25
CA ILE A 69 -15.07 14.44 -20.92
C ILE A 69 -14.35 13.20 -20.41
N VAL A 70 -13.22 12.79 -21.04
CA VAL A 70 -12.42 11.66 -20.59
C VAL A 70 -11.87 11.91 -19.19
N GLN A 71 -11.26 13.07 -18.94
CA GLN A 71 -10.75 13.43 -17.62
C GLN A 71 -11.87 13.41 -16.55
N LEU A 72 -13.00 13.92 -16.90
CA LEU A 72 -14.16 14.02 -16.02
C LEU A 72 -14.77 12.66 -15.69
N LEU A 73 -14.79 11.75 -16.66
CA LEU A 73 -15.19 10.37 -16.45
C LEU A 73 -14.15 9.63 -15.58
N GLU A 74 -12.86 9.81 -15.84
CA GLU A 74 -11.78 9.25 -15.05
C GLU A 74 -11.88 9.69 -13.58
N ASP A 75 -12.01 11.00 -13.32
CA ASP A 75 -12.18 11.55 -11.98
C ASP A 75 -13.46 11.03 -11.30
N THR A 76 -14.53 10.82 -12.08
CA THR A 76 -15.81 10.30 -11.57
C THR A 76 -15.70 8.84 -11.18
N PHE A 77 -15.11 8.00 -12.02
CA PHE A 77 -14.91 6.59 -11.73
C PHE A 77 -13.88 6.38 -10.60
N HIS A 78 -12.88 7.25 -10.49
CA HIS A 78 -11.97 7.30 -9.34
C HIS A 78 -12.73 7.60 -8.05
N TYR A 79 -13.57 8.64 -8.04
CA TYR A 79 -14.40 8.97 -6.88
C TYR A 79 -15.36 7.84 -6.46
N LEU A 80 -15.80 7.03 -7.43
CA LEU A 80 -16.71 5.90 -7.19
C LEU A 80 -15.98 4.59 -6.85
N ASP A 81 -14.66 4.58 -6.69
CA ASP A 81 -13.81 3.40 -6.51
C ASP A 81 -14.00 2.35 -7.63
N GLN A 82 -14.26 2.80 -8.84
CA GLN A 82 -14.47 1.98 -10.03
C GLN A 82 -13.54 2.36 -11.18
N GLU A 83 -12.33 2.79 -10.85
CA GLU A 83 -11.27 3.09 -11.82
C GLU A 83 -11.03 1.90 -12.76
N GLU A 84 -11.18 0.70 -12.23
CA GLU A 84 -11.02 -0.54 -12.98
C GLU A 84 -11.95 -0.63 -14.17
N TYR A 85 -13.22 -0.38 -13.96
CA TYR A 85 -14.19 -0.45 -15.05
C TYR A 85 -13.93 0.61 -16.12
N PHE A 86 -13.56 1.82 -15.71
CA PHE A 86 -13.24 2.89 -16.64
C PHE A 86 -11.98 2.56 -17.46
N LEU A 87 -10.92 2.13 -16.79
CA LEU A 87 -9.68 1.74 -17.46
C LEU A 87 -9.86 0.53 -18.36
N ASP A 88 -10.66 -0.46 -17.98
CA ASP A 88 -10.98 -1.61 -18.81
C ASP A 88 -11.74 -1.21 -20.07
N THR A 89 -12.75 -0.35 -19.92
CA THR A 89 -13.53 0.16 -21.05
C THR A 89 -12.68 1.06 -21.94
N TYR A 90 -11.77 1.85 -21.34
CA TYR A 90 -10.86 2.74 -22.05
C TYR A 90 -9.69 2.00 -22.71
N SER A 91 -9.16 0.94 -22.09
CA SER A 91 -8.03 0.16 -22.60
C SER A 91 -8.42 -0.92 -23.61
N LEU A 92 -9.63 -1.46 -23.56
CA LEU A 92 -10.12 -2.55 -24.43
C LEU A 92 -10.43 -2.14 -25.88
N GLY A 93 -9.89 -1.04 -26.35
CA GLY A 93 -9.94 -0.68 -27.79
C GLY A 93 -11.27 -0.06 -28.26
N MET A 94 -12.29 0.09 -27.39
CA MET A 94 -13.49 0.86 -27.77
C MET A 94 -13.16 2.33 -28.03
N PHE A 95 -12.14 2.87 -27.36
CA PHE A 95 -11.62 4.20 -27.61
C PHE A 95 -10.48 4.23 -28.63
N ASP A 96 -9.81 3.13 -28.92
CA ASP A 96 -8.69 3.13 -29.85
C ASP A 96 -9.12 3.44 -31.29
N HIS A 97 -10.37 3.10 -31.64
CA HIS A 97 -10.93 3.49 -32.94
C HIS A 97 -11.08 5.02 -33.04
N TYR A 98 -11.38 5.67 -31.94
CA TYR A 98 -11.51 7.13 -31.82
C TYR A 98 -10.20 7.84 -31.42
N ARG A 99 -9.14 7.11 -31.12
CA ARG A 99 -7.91 7.66 -30.54
C ARG A 99 -7.03 8.38 -31.56
N GLN A 100 -6.99 7.90 -32.79
CA GLN A 100 -6.38 8.64 -33.88
C GLN A 100 -7.22 9.87 -34.22
N ASP A 101 -8.52 9.77 -34.04
CA ASP A 101 -9.49 10.83 -34.26
C ASP A 101 -9.60 11.81 -33.06
N LEU A 102 -9.22 11.37 -31.81
CA LEU A 102 -9.20 12.25 -30.63
C LEU A 102 -8.26 13.46 -30.82
N LEU A 103 -7.18 13.32 -31.54
CA LEU A 103 -6.32 14.46 -31.91
C LEU A 103 -7.05 15.43 -32.84
N ILE A 104 -7.91 14.94 -33.71
CA ILE A 104 -8.75 15.73 -34.60
C ILE A 104 -9.94 16.30 -33.81
N TRP A 105 -10.54 15.55 -32.87
CA TRP A 105 -11.68 15.95 -32.07
C TRP A 105 -11.36 16.88 -30.89
N GLU A 106 -10.12 16.94 -30.41
CA GLU A 106 -9.68 17.93 -29.41
C GLU A 106 -9.78 19.38 -29.97
N GLU A 107 -9.65 19.53 -31.28
CA GLU A 107 -9.66 20.83 -31.97
C GLU A 107 -11.05 21.28 -32.39
N PHE A 108 -11.97 20.34 -32.50
CA PHE A 108 -13.38 20.60 -32.82
C PHE A 108 -14.24 20.19 -31.65
N PRO A 109 -14.65 21.17 -30.84
CA PRO A 109 -15.64 20.86 -29.82
C PRO A 109 -16.87 20.23 -30.49
N PRO A 110 -17.35 19.05 -30.02
CA PRO A 110 -18.47 18.32 -30.60
C PRO A 110 -19.72 19.18 -30.84
N TYR A 111 -19.90 20.28 -30.07
CA TYR A 111 -21.00 21.17 -30.18
C TYR A 111 -21.11 21.87 -31.56
N ARG A 112 -20.00 22.04 -32.29
CA ARG A 112 -20.07 22.58 -33.69
C ARG A 112 -20.60 21.54 -34.69
N LEU A 113 -20.49 20.26 -34.38
CA LEU A 113 -21.14 19.17 -35.13
C LEU A 113 -22.62 19.07 -34.80
N PHE A 114 -23.02 19.51 -33.60
CA PHE A 114 -24.41 19.42 -33.09
C PHE A 114 -25.20 20.73 -33.19
N GLU A 115 -24.58 21.85 -33.51
CA GLU A 115 -25.38 23.03 -33.90
C GLU A 115 -26.04 22.71 -35.23
N PRO A 116 -27.38 22.53 -35.27
CA PRO A 116 -28.06 22.33 -36.54
C PRO A 116 -27.88 23.58 -37.40
N LEU A 117 -27.06 23.43 -38.44
CA LEU A 117 -26.93 24.46 -39.45
C LEU A 117 -28.24 24.64 -40.21
N ASP A 118 -29.11 23.65 -40.15
CA ASP A 118 -30.46 23.66 -40.70
C ASP A 118 -31.37 22.76 -39.83
N GLU A 119 -32.47 23.29 -39.29
CA GLU A 119 -33.43 22.55 -38.45
C GLU A 119 -34.05 21.32 -39.16
N ASN A 120 -33.88 21.19 -40.49
CA ASN A 120 -34.41 20.11 -41.30
C ASN A 120 -33.38 19.05 -41.72
N ALA A 121 -32.12 19.20 -41.34
CA ALA A 121 -31.08 18.25 -41.71
C ALA A 121 -31.05 17.04 -40.75
N ASN A 122 -30.95 15.82 -41.30
CA ASN A 122 -30.81 14.61 -40.53
C ASN A 122 -29.35 14.40 -40.09
N TYR A 123 -28.97 15.13 -39.07
CA TYR A 123 -27.61 15.16 -38.52
C TYR A 123 -27.16 13.80 -37.96
N ASP A 124 -28.06 13.02 -37.38
CA ASP A 124 -27.73 11.67 -36.86
C ASP A 124 -27.28 10.76 -38.01
N GLN A 125 -27.96 10.84 -39.15
CA GLN A 125 -27.57 10.08 -40.33
C GLN A 125 -26.23 10.57 -40.92
N PHE A 126 -25.97 11.86 -40.90
CA PHE A 126 -24.69 12.42 -41.31
C PHE A 126 -23.55 11.90 -40.42
N LEU A 127 -23.71 11.89 -39.10
CA LEU A 127 -22.67 11.42 -38.17
C LEU A 127 -22.36 9.93 -38.33
N VAL A 128 -23.39 9.10 -38.56
CA VAL A 128 -23.20 7.67 -38.84
C VAL A 128 -22.41 7.46 -40.14
N MET A 129 -22.82 8.16 -41.21
CA MET A 129 -22.12 8.06 -42.50
C MET A 129 -20.70 8.64 -42.46
N PHE A 130 -20.49 9.65 -41.63
CA PHE A 130 -19.17 10.21 -41.39
C PHE A 130 -18.25 9.23 -40.65
N ALA A 131 -18.76 8.56 -39.61
CA ALA A 131 -18.03 7.51 -38.91
C ALA A 131 -17.72 6.31 -39.82
N GLU A 132 -18.65 5.93 -40.71
CA GLU A 132 -18.42 4.89 -41.70
C GLU A 132 -17.31 5.27 -42.69
N LEU A 133 -17.27 6.52 -43.12
CA LEU A 133 -16.21 7.01 -44.01
C LEU A 133 -14.84 6.98 -43.34
N TYR A 134 -14.76 7.44 -42.08
CA TYR A 134 -13.54 7.46 -41.29
C TYR A 134 -13.02 6.06 -40.94
N GLY A 135 -13.91 5.09 -40.72
CA GLY A 135 -13.57 3.69 -40.47
C GLY A 135 -13.15 2.92 -41.75
N THR A 136 -13.22 3.55 -42.91
CA THR A 136 -12.88 2.90 -44.19
C THR A 136 -11.44 3.23 -44.57
N ASP A 137 -10.65 2.18 -44.82
CA ASP A 137 -9.27 2.36 -45.33
C ASP A 137 -9.29 3.09 -46.66
N PRO A 138 -8.57 4.23 -46.81
CA PRO A 138 -8.46 4.96 -48.09
C PRO A 138 -7.86 4.10 -49.23
N SER A 139 -7.22 3.00 -48.95
CA SER A 139 -6.74 2.03 -49.93
C SER A 139 -7.87 1.23 -50.56
N ASP A 140 -9.02 1.08 -49.89
CA ASP A 140 -10.25 0.52 -50.46
C ASP A 140 -11.03 1.62 -51.18
N GLU A 141 -10.56 1.93 -52.39
CA GLU A 141 -11.04 3.03 -53.20
C GLU A 141 -12.54 2.99 -53.47
N GLU A 142 -13.09 1.82 -53.75
CA GLU A 142 -14.48 1.67 -54.13
C GLU A 142 -15.40 1.94 -52.92
N GLN A 143 -15.06 1.40 -51.78
CA GLN A 143 -15.84 1.61 -50.54
C GLN A 143 -15.69 3.04 -50.04
N TYR A 144 -14.49 3.60 -50.08
CA TYR A 144 -14.22 4.96 -49.60
C TYR A 144 -14.97 6.00 -50.42
N LEU A 145 -14.90 5.92 -51.74
CA LEU A 145 -15.61 6.81 -52.67
C LEU A 145 -17.14 6.67 -52.56
N GLN A 146 -17.63 5.44 -52.29
CA GLN A 146 -19.04 5.23 -52.06
C GLN A 146 -19.51 5.88 -50.76
N ASN A 147 -18.78 5.77 -49.69
CA ASN A 147 -19.08 6.37 -48.39
C ASN A 147 -18.98 7.91 -48.48
N LEU A 148 -17.95 8.43 -49.15
CA LEU A 148 -17.82 9.88 -49.38
C LEU A 148 -19.03 10.43 -50.18
N LYS A 149 -19.47 9.70 -51.20
CA LYS A 149 -20.60 10.08 -52.04
C LYS A 149 -21.92 10.00 -51.26
N ASN A 150 -22.06 9.02 -50.40
CA ASN A 150 -23.21 8.90 -49.50
C ASN A 150 -23.28 10.13 -48.57
N LEU A 151 -22.16 10.51 -48.00
CA LEU A 151 -22.03 11.67 -47.14
C LEU A 151 -22.37 12.99 -47.87
N GLN A 152 -21.84 13.18 -49.08
CA GLN A 152 -22.15 14.32 -49.94
C GLN A 152 -23.66 14.39 -50.29
N ASN A 153 -24.31 13.25 -50.50
CA ASN A 153 -25.74 13.17 -50.82
C ASN A 153 -26.66 13.56 -49.65
N THR A 154 -26.16 13.69 -48.42
CA THR A 154 -26.95 14.20 -47.29
C THR A 154 -27.35 15.67 -47.48
N GLY A 155 -26.68 16.38 -48.38
CA GLY A 155 -26.86 17.81 -48.61
C GLY A 155 -26.29 18.72 -47.54
N ILE A 156 -25.64 18.13 -46.52
CA ILE A 156 -24.99 18.87 -45.45
C ILE A 156 -23.61 19.32 -45.96
N THR A 157 -23.36 20.62 -45.94
CA THR A 157 -22.03 21.17 -46.25
C THR A 157 -21.23 21.23 -44.95
N HIS A 158 -20.24 20.37 -44.85
CA HIS A 158 -19.36 20.37 -43.69
C HIS A 158 -17.88 20.34 -44.11
N PRO A 159 -16.99 21.09 -43.41
CA PRO A 159 -15.58 21.20 -43.75
C PRO A 159 -14.87 19.81 -43.85
N TYR A 160 -15.26 18.86 -43.02
CA TYR A 160 -14.67 17.52 -43.02
C TYR A 160 -14.91 16.71 -44.30
N ILE A 161 -15.94 17.00 -45.06
CA ILE A 161 -16.13 16.33 -46.39
C ILE A 161 -14.98 16.69 -47.33
N ALA A 162 -14.60 17.98 -47.33
CA ALA A 162 -13.50 18.46 -48.15
C ALA A 162 -12.13 17.92 -47.63
N LEU A 163 -11.98 17.77 -46.29
CA LEU A 163 -10.77 17.17 -45.72
C LEU A 163 -10.69 15.67 -46.04
N ALA A 164 -11.77 14.92 -45.93
CA ALA A 164 -11.81 13.50 -46.31
C ALA A 164 -11.47 13.32 -47.77
N GLU A 165 -12.01 14.17 -48.65
CA GLU A 165 -11.66 14.19 -50.10
C GLU A 165 -10.19 14.54 -50.31
N CYS A 166 -9.65 15.51 -49.57
CA CYS A 166 -8.24 15.89 -49.58
C CYS A 166 -7.36 14.70 -49.16
N HIS A 167 -7.62 14.05 -48.04
CA HIS A 167 -6.86 12.92 -47.54
C HIS A 167 -6.89 11.73 -48.50
N PHE A 168 -8.02 11.47 -49.15
CA PHE A 168 -8.11 10.47 -50.20
C PHE A 168 -7.17 10.74 -51.38
N PHE A 169 -7.14 11.97 -51.89
CA PHE A 169 -6.21 12.34 -52.99
C PHE A 169 -4.75 12.39 -52.54
N LEU A 170 -4.52 12.75 -51.27
CA LEU A 170 -3.17 12.73 -50.66
C LEU A 170 -2.62 11.28 -50.62
N ALA A 171 -3.42 10.33 -50.11
CA ALA A 171 -3.05 8.92 -50.09
C ALA A 171 -2.67 8.39 -51.49
N LYS A 172 -3.27 8.95 -52.53
CA LYS A 172 -2.94 8.64 -53.96
C LYS A 172 -1.82 9.49 -54.50
N LYS A 173 -1.25 10.41 -53.75
CA LYS A 173 -0.24 11.37 -54.19
C LYS A 173 -0.72 12.27 -55.31
N GLU A 174 -2.04 12.50 -55.45
CA GLU A 174 -2.66 13.41 -56.41
C GLU A 174 -2.78 14.83 -55.81
N TYR A 175 -1.64 15.42 -55.44
CA TYR A 175 -1.52 16.66 -54.66
C TYR A 175 -2.32 17.85 -55.21
N ALA A 176 -2.40 17.98 -56.58
CA ALA A 176 -3.16 19.06 -57.21
C ALA A 176 -4.67 18.95 -56.90
N LYS A 177 -5.22 17.73 -56.89
CA LYS A 177 -6.63 17.49 -56.55
C LYS A 177 -6.88 17.65 -55.02
N ALA A 178 -5.92 17.23 -54.21
CA ALA A 178 -5.96 17.43 -52.78
C ALA A 178 -6.03 18.94 -52.44
N LEU A 179 -5.19 19.76 -53.02
CA LEU A 179 -5.24 21.21 -52.85
C LEU A 179 -6.53 21.83 -53.40
N GLU A 180 -7.10 21.26 -54.47
CA GLU A 180 -8.36 21.74 -55.04
C GLU A 180 -9.54 21.44 -54.12
N ALA A 181 -9.55 20.29 -53.42
CA ALA A 181 -10.56 19.99 -52.43
C ALA A 181 -10.57 20.97 -51.23
N LEU A 182 -9.40 21.46 -50.85
CA LEU A 182 -9.26 22.45 -49.78
C LEU A 182 -9.72 23.89 -50.18
N ARG A 183 -9.79 24.20 -51.48
CA ARG A 183 -10.13 25.56 -51.93
C ARG A 183 -11.50 26.03 -51.49
N GLY A 184 -12.44 25.11 -51.36
CA GLY A 184 -13.82 25.42 -50.93
C GLY A 184 -14.00 25.59 -49.44
N MET A 185 -13.02 25.25 -48.64
CA MET A 185 -13.08 25.36 -47.19
C MET A 185 -12.84 26.77 -46.72
N GLU A 186 -13.54 27.15 -45.63
CA GLU A 186 -13.18 28.34 -44.87
C GLU A 186 -11.79 28.22 -44.25
N ASN A 187 -11.18 29.36 -43.95
CA ASN A 187 -9.88 29.37 -43.33
C ASN A 187 -9.99 28.81 -41.90
N SER A 188 -9.44 27.60 -41.73
CA SER A 188 -9.47 26.84 -40.50
C SER A 188 -8.09 26.24 -40.27
N TYR A 189 -7.88 25.79 -39.01
CA TYR A 189 -6.66 25.07 -38.66
C TYR A 189 -6.42 23.88 -39.60
N ASP A 190 -7.40 23.02 -39.80
CA ASP A 190 -7.26 21.81 -40.62
C ASP A 190 -6.95 22.10 -42.09
N LYS A 191 -7.57 23.13 -42.63
CA LYS A 191 -7.26 23.53 -44.00
C LYS A 191 -5.79 23.88 -44.17
N PHE A 192 -5.30 24.71 -43.26
CA PHE A 192 -3.90 25.13 -43.31
C PHE A 192 -2.94 24.01 -42.97
N TYR A 193 -3.30 23.19 -41.99
CA TYR A 193 -2.49 22.04 -41.63
C TYR A 193 -2.40 21.05 -42.79
N ALA A 194 -3.50 20.61 -43.37
CA ALA A 194 -3.52 19.72 -44.53
C ALA A 194 -2.77 20.31 -45.74
N ALA A 195 -2.90 21.61 -45.97
CA ALA A 195 -2.11 22.27 -47.02
C ALA A 195 -0.59 22.26 -46.73
N GLY A 196 -0.22 22.45 -45.45
CA GLY A 196 1.17 22.35 -45.02
C GLY A 196 1.75 20.97 -45.28
N ASP A 197 1.05 19.90 -44.95
CA ASP A 197 1.47 18.52 -45.23
C ASP A 197 1.65 18.25 -46.70
N ILE A 198 0.74 18.72 -47.55
CA ILE A 198 0.86 18.59 -49.00
C ILE A 198 2.13 19.30 -49.51
N PHE A 199 2.43 20.48 -49.01
CA PHE A 199 3.64 21.21 -49.43
C PHE A 199 4.91 20.55 -48.88
N MET A 200 4.85 19.93 -47.69
CA MET A 200 5.97 19.11 -47.17
C MET A 200 6.27 17.94 -48.08
N ASP A 201 5.28 17.19 -48.51
CA ASP A 201 5.39 16.06 -49.42
C ASP A 201 5.92 16.48 -50.80
N LEU A 202 5.57 17.67 -51.26
CA LEU A 202 6.09 18.26 -52.50
C LEU A 202 7.53 18.82 -52.35
N GLY A 203 8.09 18.85 -51.13
CA GLY A 203 9.39 19.46 -50.84
C GLY A 203 9.39 21.00 -50.95
N MET A 204 8.21 21.62 -50.90
CA MET A 204 8.00 23.07 -50.93
C MET A 204 7.99 23.61 -49.50
N TYR A 205 9.16 23.54 -48.82
CA TYR A 205 9.27 23.81 -47.38
C TYR A 205 8.92 25.24 -46.97
N PRO A 206 9.25 26.30 -47.72
CA PRO A 206 8.83 27.66 -47.37
C PRO A 206 7.30 27.83 -47.38
N GLU A 207 6.63 27.24 -48.36
CA GLU A 207 5.19 27.27 -48.51
C GLU A 207 4.51 26.44 -47.38
N ALA A 208 5.11 25.28 -47.05
CA ALA A 208 4.67 24.46 -45.92
C ALA A 208 4.77 25.24 -44.60
N GLU A 209 5.88 25.90 -44.32
CA GLU A 209 6.09 26.75 -43.16
C GLU A 209 5.02 27.83 -43.06
N GLU A 210 4.72 28.54 -44.14
CA GLU A 210 3.68 29.57 -44.17
C GLU A 210 2.30 29.02 -43.79
N GLN A 211 1.97 27.79 -44.24
CA GLN A 211 0.69 27.15 -43.93
C GLN A 211 0.65 26.70 -42.49
N PHE A 212 1.70 26.07 -41.96
CA PHE A 212 1.74 25.66 -40.57
C PHE A 212 1.73 26.85 -39.59
N GLU A 213 2.40 27.97 -39.92
CA GLU A 213 2.30 29.20 -39.13
C GLU A 213 0.90 29.84 -39.19
N ALA A 214 0.17 29.65 -40.28
CA ALA A 214 -1.22 30.06 -40.38
C ALA A 214 -2.14 29.16 -39.54
N ALA A 215 -1.86 27.85 -39.51
CA ALA A 215 -2.55 26.91 -38.65
C ALA A 215 -2.31 27.22 -37.16
N GLU A 216 -1.06 27.50 -36.78
CA GLU A 216 -0.69 27.89 -35.42
C GLU A 216 -1.52 29.06 -34.88
N LYS A 217 -1.72 30.09 -35.70
CA LYS A 217 -2.48 31.27 -35.31
C LYS A 217 -3.97 30.99 -35.07
N LEU A 218 -4.47 29.90 -35.63
CA LEU A 218 -5.90 29.51 -35.50
C LEU A 218 -6.08 28.40 -34.47
N HIS A 219 -4.98 27.84 -33.91
CA HIS A 219 -5.04 26.79 -32.93
C HIS A 219 -5.50 27.34 -31.58
N PRO A 220 -6.58 26.82 -30.97
CA PRO A 220 -7.18 27.42 -29.79
C PRO A 220 -6.40 27.16 -28.50
N ALA A 221 -5.51 26.17 -28.47
CA ALA A 221 -4.91 25.69 -27.22
C ALA A 221 -3.37 25.52 -27.25
N GLY A 222 -2.69 26.04 -28.27
CA GLY A 222 -1.23 25.88 -28.41
C GLY A 222 -0.86 24.84 -29.48
N TYR A 223 0.23 24.13 -29.29
CA TYR A 223 0.70 23.15 -30.28
C TYR A 223 0.15 21.75 -29.97
N ASP A 224 -0.40 21.09 -31.00
CA ASP A 224 -0.42 19.64 -31.01
C ASP A 224 0.93 19.09 -31.54
N ARG A 225 1.10 17.78 -31.41
CA ARG A 225 2.34 17.10 -31.87
C ARG A 225 2.60 17.33 -33.36
N ASN A 226 1.55 17.17 -34.14
CA ASN A 226 1.69 17.18 -35.61
C ASN A 226 2.04 18.57 -36.14
N LEU A 227 1.37 19.60 -35.59
CA LEU A 227 1.68 21.00 -35.91
C LEU A 227 3.12 21.35 -35.50
N LEU A 228 3.54 20.93 -34.29
CA LEU A 228 4.89 21.17 -33.78
C LEU A 228 5.92 20.54 -34.72
N TYR A 229 5.68 19.30 -35.16
CA TYR A 229 6.54 18.62 -36.13
C TYR A 229 6.50 19.30 -37.52
N GLY A 230 5.32 19.68 -37.99
CA GLY A 230 5.16 20.40 -39.24
C GLY A 230 5.99 21.69 -39.29
N ILE A 231 5.88 22.52 -38.26
CA ILE A 231 6.66 23.78 -38.15
C ILE A 231 8.16 23.47 -38.03
N PHE A 232 8.54 22.51 -37.21
CA PHE A 232 9.95 22.16 -37.04
C PHE A 232 10.56 21.65 -38.33
N PHE A 233 9.95 20.63 -38.95
CA PHE A 233 10.54 19.99 -40.13
C PHE A 233 10.48 20.87 -41.37
N SER A 234 9.48 21.76 -41.52
CA SER A 234 9.47 22.77 -42.59
C SER A 234 10.69 23.71 -42.50
N LYS A 235 11.02 24.21 -41.30
CA LYS A 235 12.20 25.01 -41.04
C LYS A 235 13.48 24.20 -41.23
N TYR A 236 13.52 22.97 -40.71
CA TYR A 236 14.69 22.09 -40.75
C TYR A 236 15.07 21.72 -42.19
N TYR A 237 14.14 21.21 -42.99
CA TYR A 237 14.36 20.85 -44.38
C TYR A 237 14.47 22.07 -45.30
N GLY A 238 13.87 23.17 -44.92
CA GLY A 238 14.03 24.48 -45.57
C GLY A 238 15.43 25.11 -45.36
N GLY A 239 16.29 24.46 -44.58
CA GLY A 239 17.66 24.93 -44.31
C GLY A 239 17.77 25.99 -43.20
N LYS A 240 16.69 26.31 -42.50
CA LYS A 240 16.64 27.29 -41.40
C LYS A 240 16.97 26.62 -40.07
N TRP A 241 18.15 26.04 -39.97
CA TRP A 241 18.55 25.18 -38.82
C TRP A 241 18.53 25.87 -37.47
N GLN A 242 18.94 27.17 -37.43
CA GLN A 242 18.92 27.92 -36.17
C GLN A 242 17.48 28.21 -35.70
N GLU A 243 16.63 28.57 -36.64
CA GLU A 243 15.21 28.81 -36.31
C GLU A 243 14.50 27.54 -35.89
N ALA A 244 14.83 26.38 -36.48
CA ALA A 244 14.31 25.07 -36.01
C ALA A 244 14.78 24.73 -34.60
N LYS A 245 16.03 25.04 -34.25
CA LYS A 245 16.56 24.85 -32.88
C LYS A 245 15.88 25.77 -31.88
N ASP A 246 15.80 27.06 -32.20
CA ASP A 246 15.17 28.08 -31.34
C ASP A 246 13.68 27.74 -31.09
N PHE A 247 12.99 27.23 -32.11
CA PHE A 247 11.62 26.76 -32.02
C PHE A 247 11.48 25.55 -31.07
N ALA A 248 12.40 24.55 -31.23
CA ALA A 248 12.41 23.38 -30.34
C ALA A 248 12.65 23.77 -28.88
N GLU A 249 13.59 24.66 -28.60
CA GLU A 249 13.87 25.14 -27.25
C GLU A 249 12.66 25.92 -26.65
N CYS A 250 11.98 26.71 -27.47
CA CYS A 250 10.77 27.43 -27.08
C CYS A 250 9.65 26.44 -26.72
N ALA A 251 9.41 25.44 -27.56
CA ALA A 251 8.40 24.42 -27.33
C ALA A 251 8.69 23.56 -26.08
N GLU A 252 9.97 23.23 -25.83
CA GLU A 252 10.39 22.55 -24.59
C GLU A 252 10.01 23.38 -23.34
N ASN A 253 10.29 24.67 -23.36
CA ASN A 253 9.96 25.57 -22.26
C ASN A 253 8.45 25.75 -22.04
N MET A 254 7.64 25.55 -23.09
CA MET A 254 6.17 25.55 -23.01
C MET A 254 5.59 24.22 -22.46
N GLY A 255 6.43 23.20 -22.24
CA GLY A 255 5.99 21.91 -21.71
C GLY A 255 5.76 20.82 -22.74
N TYR A 256 6.17 21.04 -23.99
CA TYR A 256 6.09 20.03 -25.07
C TYR A 256 7.33 19.13 -25.15
N GLU A 257 8.06 18.98 -24.04
CA GLU A 257 9.29 18.17 -23.94
C GLU A 257 9.19 16.79 -24.63
N PRO A 258 8.10 16.00 -24.45
CA PRO A 258 7.99 14.68 -25.07
C PRO A 258 8.02 14.69 -26.59
N PHE A 259 7.48 15.74 -27.21
CA PHE A 259 7.44 15.90 -28.66
C PHE A 259 8.74 16.48 -29.22
N VAL A 260 9.45 17.27 -28.42
CA VAL A 260 10.68 17.95 -28.79
C VAL A 260 11.90 17.03 -28.74
N MET A 261 11.91 16.03 -27.84
CA MET A 261 13.08 15.16 -27.66
C MET A 261 13.56 14.46 -28.93
N PRO A 262 12.69 13.85 -29.79
CA PRO A 262 13.12 13.27 -31.05
C PRO A 262 13.71 14.30 -32.00
N LEU A 263 13.18 15.52 -32.01
CA LEU A 263 13.66 16.62 -32.88
C LEU A 263 15.01 17.12 -32.41
N LYS A 264 15.21 17.30 -31.14
CA LYS A 264 16.48 17.68 -30.51
C LYS A 264 17.56 16.65 -30.78
N LEU A 265 17.21 15.36 -30.63
CA LEU A 265 18.12 14.26 -30.92
C LEU A 265 18.58 14.29 -32.38
N LYS A 266 17.66 14.53 -33.31
CA LYS A 266 17.98 14.64 -34.74
C LYS A 266 18.95 15.80 -35.06
N LEU A 267 18.70 16.99 -34.48
CA LEU A 267 19.59 18.13 -34.60
C LEU A 267 21.00 17.86 -34.04
N LEU A 268 21.07 17.23 -32.86
CA LEU A 268 22.33 16.88 -32.22
C LEU A 268 23.11 15.83 -33.02
N GLU A 269 22.41 14.80 -33.52
CA GLU A 269 23.02 13.77 -34.36
C GLU A 269 23.71 14.37 -35.60
N ASP A 270 23.02 15.25 -36.34
CA ASP A 270 23.57 15.88 -37.55
C ASP A 270 24.69 16.87 -37.21
N SER A 271 24.57 17.58 -36.10
CA SER A 271 25.63 18.44 -35.60
C SER A 271 26.86 17.64 -35.23
N CYS A 272 26.70 16.52 -34.50
CA CYS A 272 27.81 15.64 -34.15
C CYS A 272 28.48 15.00 -35.36
N LYS A 273 27.71 14.55 -36.37
CA LYS A 273 28.26 14.04 -37.62
C LYS A 273 29.12 15.07 -38.33
N LYS A 274 28.72 16.33 -38.37
CA LYS A 274 29.50 17.43 -38.94
C LYS A 274 30.76 17.74 -38.13
N LEU A 275 30.67 17.77 -36.79
CA LEU A 275 31.77 18.13 -35.89
C LEU A 275 32.83 17.02 -35.84
N LEU A 276 32.41 15.79 -35.75
CA LEU A 276 33.34 14.66 -35.63
C LEU A 276 34.00 14.34 -36.95
N GLY A 277 33.29 14.25 -38.09
CA GLY A 277 33.92 13.97 -39.39
C GLY A 277 35.07 12.98 -39.25
N ASP A 278 36.28 13.44 -39.60
CA ASP A 278 37.54 12.69 -39.42
C ASP A 278 38.29 13.10 -38.12
N ARG A 279 37.72 13.96 -37.27
CA ARG A 279 38.33 14.51 -36.06
C ARG A 279 38.07 13.66 -34.83
N ASN A 280 39.04 13.57 -33.94
CA ASN A 280 38.86 12.94 -32.62
C ASN A 280 38.29 13.95 -31.61
N VAL A 281 37.60 13.43 -30.58
CA VAL A 281 37.05 14.22 -29.45
C VAL A 281 38.10 15.09 -28.78
N GLU A 282 39.36 14.64 -28.75
CA GLU A 282 40.50 15.38 -28.16
C GLU A 282 40.85 16.68 -28.91
N GLU A 283 40.46 16.77 -30.18
CA GLU A 283 40.73 17.90 -31.06
C GLU A 283 39.61 18.96 -31.04
N LEU A 284 38.50 18.66 -30.42
CA LEU A 284 37.33 19.53 -30.34
C LEU A 284 37.54 20.67 -29.30
N SER A 285 37.03 21.86 -29.63
CA SER A 285 36.94 22.99 -28.69
C SER A 285 35.92 22.68 -27.54
N GLU A 286 35.90 23.49 -26.50
CA GLU A 286 34.96 23.33 -25.40
C GLU A 286 33.51 23.43 -25.87
N ASP A 287 33.17 24.42 -26.70
CA ASP A 287 31.82 24.60 -27.27
C ASP A 287 31.38 23.42 -28.15
N GLU A 288 32.31 22.90 -29.00
CA GLU A 288 32.05 21.68 -29.77
C GLU A 288 31.84 20.46 -28.89
N CYS A 289 32.60 20.36 -27.80
CA CYS A 289 32.45 19.31 -26.79
C CYS A 289 31.09 19.35 -26.07
N LEU A 290 30.49 20.53 -25.86
CA LEU A 290 29.13 20.64 -25.27
C LEU A 290 28.11 19.89 -26.12
N VAL A 291 28.10 20.15 -27.43
CA VAL A 291 27.15 19.51 -28.37
C VAL A 291 27.34 17.99 -28.40
N VAL A 292 28.59 17.53 -28.48
CA VAL A 292 28.88 16.10 -28.51
C VAL A 292 28.54 15.43 -27.18
N CYS A 293 28.80 16.11 -26.05
CA CYS A 293 28.48 15.58 -24.72
C CYS A 293 26.95 15.42 -24.54
N GLU A 294 26.18 16.40 -24.97
CA GLU A 294 24.72 16.33 -24.92
C GLU A 294 24.19 15.15 -25.75
N TYR A 295 24.70 14.96 -26.96
CA TYR A 295 24.34 13.83 -27.82
C TYR A 295 24.67 12.47 -27.19
N VAL A 296 25.91 12.29 -26.68
CA VAL A 296 26.33 11.00 -26.12
C VAL A 296 25.62 10.70 -24.79
N MET A 297 25.25 11.73 -24.03
CA MET A 297 24.41 11.58 -22.83
C MET A 297 23.00 11.09 -23.19
N LEU A 298 22.36 11.70 -24.18
CA LEU A 298 21.03 11.32 -24.64
C LEU A 298 21.00 9.94 -25.31
N THR A 299 22.08 9.52 -25.95
CA THR A 299 22.19 8.20 -26.60
C THR A 299 22.73 7.10 -25.66
N GLY A 300 22.96 7.41 -24.39
CA GLY A 300 23.42 6.44 -23.39
C GLY A 300 24.89 6.03 -23.52
N GLN A 301 25.71 6.78 -24.29
CA GLN A 301 27.14 6.52 -24.44
C GLN A 301 27.95 7.11 -23.29
N TYR A 302 27.62 6.71 -22.05
CA TYR A 302 28.13 7.31 -20.82
C TYR A 302 29.66 7.25 -20.67
N ASP A 303 30.32 6.21 -21.14
CA ASP A 303 31.78 6.13 -21.11
C ASP A 303 32.45 7.24 -21.96
N GLN A 304 31.86 7.60 -23.08
CA GLN A 304 32.34 8.72 -23.89
C GLN A 304 32.04 10.05 -23.21
N ALA A 305 30.86 10.21 -22.65
CA ALA A 305 30.48 11.38 -21.86
C ALA A 305 31.46 11.62 -20.69
N ILE A 306 31.81 10.58 -19.93
CA ILE A 306 32.81 10.65 -18.86
C ILE A 306 34.16 11.15 -19.36
N ARG A 307 34.63 10.66 -20.52
CA ARG A 307 35.90 11.11 -21.10
C ARG A 307 35.85 12.60 -21.46
N ILE A 308 34.80 13.05 -22.13
CA ILE A 308 34.60 14.44 -22.53
C ILE A 308 34.53 15.36 -21.31
N CYS A 309 33.72 15.00 -20.31
CA CYS A 309 33.58 15.79 -19.09
C CYS A 309 34.91 15.89 -18.32
N LYS A 310 35.63 14.78 -18.17
CA LYS A 310 36.94 14.76 -17.51
C LYS A 310 37.98 15.62 -18.26
N LYS A 311 38.01 15.55 -19.60
CA LYS A 311 38.90 16.39 -20.45
C LYS A 311 38.68 17.86 -20.14
N ASN A 312 37.44 18.35 -20.24
CA ASN A 312 37.14 19.78 -20.07
C ASN A 312 37.33 20.26 -18.62
N ARG A 313 37.02 19.46 -17.63
CA ARG A 313 37.29 19.76 -16.21
C ARG A 313 38.79 19.83 -15.93
N SER A 314 39.61 18.92 -16.52
CA SER A 314 41.06 18.93 -16.32
C SER A 314 41.73 20.08 -17.04
N ALA A 315 41.11 20.61 -18.11
CA ALA A 315 41.56 21.81 -18.82
C ALA A 315 41.25 23.11 -18.04
N GLY A 316 40.60 23.01 -16.90
CA GLY A 316 40.28 24.13 -16.01
C GLY A 316 39.01 24.88 -16.35
N SER A 317 38.07 24.26 -17.09
CA SER A 317 36.77 24.85 -17.36
C SER A 317 36.00 25.09 -16.05
N ALA A 318 35.51 26.32 -15.88
CA ALA A 318 34.65 26.70 -14.77
C ALA A 318 33.16 26.38 -15.00
N ASN A 319 32.82 25.80 -16.16
CA ASN A 319 31.44 25.49 -16.52
C ASN A 319 30.90 24.32 -15.70
N GLY A 320 29.87 24.58 -14.91
CA GLY A 320 29.16 23.58 -14.08
C GLY A 320 28.58 22.42 -14.88
N PHE A 321 28.23 22.62 -16.14
CA PHE A 321 27.71 21.61 -17.07
C PHE A 321 28.53 20.31 -17.05
N TRP A 322 29.88 20.42 -17.05
CA TRP A 322 30.76 19.25 -17.06
C TRP A 322 30.65 18.42 -15.78
N THR A 323 30.45 19.08 -14.64
CA THR A 323 30.29 18.38 -13.36
C THR A 323 28.95 17.68 -13.26
N VAL A 324 27.88 18.35 -13.69
CA VAL A 324 26.52 17.79 -13.66
C VAL A 324 26.43 16.57 -14.56
N ASN A 325 26.88 16.66 -15.81
CA ASN A 325 26.84 15.52 -16.74
C ASN A 325 27.81 14.39 -16.33
N LEU A 326 28.95 14.71 -15.70
CA LEU A 326 29.85 13.69 -15.15
C LEU A 326 29.20 12.93 -13.98
N ALA A 327 28.51 13.62 -13.08
CA ALA A 327 27.78 12.99 -11.98
C ALA A 327 26.65 12.10 -12.51
N GLU A 328 25.90 12.59 -13.50
CA GLU A 328 24.80 11.83 -14.11
C GLU A 328 25.33 10.59 -14.85
N ALA A 329 26.41 10.71 -15.61
CA ALA A 329 27.04 9.58 -16.29
C ALA A 329 27.56 8.52 -15.30
N TYR A 330 28.16 8.94 -14.16
CA TYR A 330 28.57 8.01 -13.11
C TYR A 330 27.39 7.27 -12.46
N LEU A 331 26.27 7.95 -12.22
CA LEU A 331 25.05 7.31 -11.72
C LEU A 331 24.50 6.28 -12.73
N ALA A 332 24.52 6.63 -14.03
CA ALA A 332 24.02 5.77 -15.08
C ALA A 332 24.83 4.47 -15.24
N ILE A 333 26.14 4.50 -14.98
CA ILE A 333 27.00 3.30 -15.04
C ILE A 333 27.19 2.63 -13.66
N GLY A 334 26.42 3.00 -12.64
CA GLY A 334 26.46 2.40 -11.31
C GLY A 334 27.67 2.79 -10.44
N GLN A 335 28.47 3.79 -10.84
CA GLN A 335 29.61 4.28 -10.06
C GLN A 335 29.19 5.34 -9.02
N GLN A 336 28.30 4.95 -8.12
CA GLN A 336 27.69 5.82 -7.10
C GLN A 336 28.68 6.64 -6.25
N PRO A 337 29.80 6.07 -5.73
CA PRO A 337 30.71 6.84 -4.88
C PRO A 337 31.28 8.08 -5.57
N PHE A 338 31.61 7.98 -6.88
CA PHE A 338 32.13 9.11 -7.65
C PHE A 338 31.06 10.17 -7.93
N ALA A 339 29.84 9.74 -8.19
CA ALA A 339 28.70 10.65 -8.36
C ALA A 339 28.40 11.40 -7.05
N GLU A 340 28.40 10.70 -5.93
CA GLU A 340 28.13 11.25 -4.60
C GLU A 340 29.16 12.35 -4.23
N GLU A 341 30.45 12.11 -4.48
CA GLU A 341 31.50 13.09 -4.25
C GLU A 341 31.27 14.39 -5.03
N LEU A 342 30.84 14.27 -6.30
CA LEU A 342 30.53 15.41 -7.15
C LEU A 342 29.29 16.17 -6.69
N ILE A 343 28.24 15.45 -6.36
CA ILE A 343 26.98 16.02 -5.84
C ILE A 343 27.22 16.77 -4.54
N GLU A 344 27.96 16.18 -3.61
CA GLU A 344 28.32 16.83 -2.35
C GLU A 344 29.18 18.08 -2.57
N ALA A 345 30.11 18.05 -3.53
CA ALA A 345 30.91 19.22 -3.88
C ALA A 345 30.04 20.37 -4.41
N CYS A 346 28.98 20.06 -5.18
CA CYS A 346 28.01 21.04 -5.66
C CYS A 346 27.21 21.65 -4.50
N TYR A 347 26.72 20.82 -3.56
CA TYR A 347 26.00 21.30 -2.38
C TYR A 347 26.84 22.17 -1.44
N LYS A 348 28.13 21.91 -1.32
CA LYS A 348 29.06 22.74 -0.54
C LYS A 348 29.40 24.10 -1.19
N GLY A 349 28.85 24.35 -2.39
CA GLY A 349 29.06 25.59 -3.12
C GLY A 349 30.47 25.73 -3.73
N ASN A 350 31.22 24.64 -3.85
CA ASN A 350 32.55 24.62 -4.44
C ASN A 350 32.52 24.77 -5.97
N ILE A 351 31.35 24.70 -6.58
CA ILE A 351 31.13 24.75 -8.03
C ILE A 351 29.95 25.68 -8.29
N LEU A 352 30.16 26.64 -9.18
CA LEU A 352 29.12 27.56 -9.62
C LEU A 352 28.22 26.84 -10.63
N LEU A 353 26.93 26.74 -10.29
CA LEU A 353 25.91 26.10 -11.13
C LEU A 353 24.84 27.10 -11.52
N SER A 354 24.24 26.93 -12.69
CA SER A 354 22.96 27.56 -13.03
C SER A 354 21.85 27.04 -12.11
N GLY A 355 20.74 27.74 -12.01
CA GLY A 355 19.61 27.28 -11.19
C GLY A 355 19.06 25.94 -11.69
N GLU A 356 19.04 25.72 -13.02
CA GLU A 356 18.56 24.49 -13.63
C GLU A 356 19.56 23.33 -13.42
N ASP A 357 20.86 23.57 -13.55
CA ASP A 357 21.88 22.57 -13.25
C ASP A 357 21.87 22.16 -11.78
N PHE A 358 21.61 23.10 -10.88
CA PHE A 358 21.47 22.78 -9.45
C PHE A 358 20.24 21.93 -9.19
N ASP A 359 19.12 22.17 -9.88
CA ASP A 359 17.92 21.33 -9.77
C ASP A 359 18.15 19.92 -10.33
N ARG A 360 18.96 19.75 -11.38
CA ARG A 360 19.43 18.43 -11.85
C ARG A 360 20.27 17.71 -10.78
N ILE A 361 21.16 18.44 -10.09
CA ILE A 361 21.92 17.89 -8.96
C ILE A 361 20.99 17.48 -7.80
N ARG A 362 19.95 18.27 -7.53
CA ARG A 362 18.94 17.92 -6.52
C ARG A 362 18.21 16.62 -6.87
N GLU A 363 17.80 16.45 -8.12
CA GLU A 363 17.18 15.21 -8.59
C GLU A 363 18.12 14.00 -8.42
N MET A 364 19.39 14.14 -8.81
CA MET A 364 20.39 13.08 -8.64
C MET A 364 20.60 12.75 -7.14
N LYS A 365 20.60 13.77 -6.27
CA LYS A 365 20.67 13.57 -4.82
C LYS A 365 19.44 12.81 -4.31
N ALA A 366 18.24 13.16 -4.78
CA ALA A 366 17.02 12.44 -4.42
C ALA A 366 17.13 10.96 -4.80
N ARG A 367 17.63 10.64 -6.00
CA ARG A 367 17.87 9.26 -6.44
C ARG A 367 18.84 8.51 -5.52
N LEU A 368 19.94 9.16 -5.11
CA LEU A 368 20.91 8.55 -4.19
C LEU A 368 20.34 8.34 -2.78
N LEU A 369 19.61 9.31 -2.25
CA LEU A 369 18.94 9.20 -0.95
C LEU A 369 17.92 8.06 -0.97
N PHE A 370 17.16 7.96 -2.05
CA PHE A 370 16.21 6.88 -2.24
C PHE A 370 16.90 5.52 -2.26
N GLN A 371 17.97 5.35 -3.03
CA GLN A 371 18.74 4.09 -3.06
C GLN A 371 19.32 3.71 -1.69
N LYS A 372 19.60 4.70 -0.83
CA LYS A 372 20.04 4.48 0.56
C LYS A 372 18.90 4.20 1.55
N GLY A 373 17.65 4.09 1.08
CA GLY A 373 16.49 3.88 1.93
C GLY A 373 16.02 5.12 2.68
N GLN A 374 16.50 6.31 2.31
CA GLN A 374 16.09 7.61 2.88
C GLN A 374 14.96 8.20 2.02
N ALA A 375 13.82 7.51 2.01
CA ALA A 375 12.72 7.83 1.12
C ALA A 375 12.09 9.20 1.41
N ALA A 376 11.93 9.58 2.69
CA ALA A 376 11.33 10.87 3.06
C ALA A 376 12.09 12.05 2.44
N ASP A 377 13.39 12.10 2.64
CA ASP A 377 14.24 13.18 2.12
C ASP A 377 14.23 13.18 0.57
N ALA A 378 14.20 11.99 -0.04
CA ALA A 378 14.15 11.84 -1.48
C ALA A 378 12.82 12.37 -2.06
N TYR A 379 11.70 12.02 -1.44
CA TYR A 379 10.37 12.49 -1.85
C TYR A 379 10.22 14.00 -1.68
N GLU A 380 10.66 14.58 -0.57
CA GLU A 380 10.63 16.04 -0.37
C GLU A 380 11.34 16.77 -1.51
N ILE A 381 12.50 16.30 -1.92
CA ILE A 381 13.26 16.90 -3.02
C ILE A 381 12.52 16.75 -4.36
N ILE A 382 12.07 15.53 -4.71
CA ILE A 382 11.50 15.29 -6.03
C ILE A 382 10.11 15.93 -6.18
N GLU A 383 9.30 15.94 -5.14
CA GLU A 383 8.01 16.64 -5.12
C GLU A 383 8.18 18.15 -5.27
N SER A 384 9.15 18.73 -4.56
CA SER A 384 9.51 20.13 -4.73
C SER A 384 9.91 20.48 -6.17
N LEU A 385 10.64 19.57 -6.85
CA LEU A 385 11.01 19.74 -8.27
C LEU A 385 9.80 19.57 -9.20
N CYS A 386 8.92 18.61 -8.95
CA CYS A 386 7.69 18.43 -9.71
C CYS A 386 6.75 19.65 -9.57
N ASN A 387 6.64 20.22 -8.37
CA ASN A 387 5.84 21.43 -8.14
C ASN A 387 6.44 22.67 -8.82
N LYS A 388 7.78 22.79 -8.84
CA LYS A 388 8.48 23.89 -9.52
C LYS A 388 8.39 23.78 -11.05
N TYR A 389 8.40 22.56 -11.56
CA TYR A 389 8.41 22.26 -13.00
C TYR A 389 7.34 21.22 -13.35
N PRO A 390 6.05 21.55 -13.28
CA PRO A 390 4.96 20.58 -13.46
C PRO A 390 4.96 19.90 -14.83
N ASN A 391 5.48 20.56 -15.85
CA ASN A 391 5.53 20.06 -17.23
C ASN A 391 6.84 19.33 -17.58
N LYS A 392 7.88 19.36 -16.73
CA LYS A 392 9.12 18.61 -17.01
C LYS A 392 8.93 17.11 -16.72
N MET A 393 8.86 16.35 -17.80
CA MET A 393 8.64 14.89 -17.77
C MET A 393 9.71 14.16 -16.95
N ARG A 394 10.97 14.59 -17.01
CA ARG A 394 12.09 13.98 -16.30
C ARG A 394 11.82 13.81 -14.79
N TYR A 395 11.39 14.87 -14.10
CA TYR A 395 11.14 14.81 -12.66
C TYR A 395 9.94 13.93 -12.32
N ARG A 396 8.90 14.00 -13.14
CA ARG A 396 7.71 13.15 -12.98
C ARG A 396 8.03 11.67 -13.18
N LEU A 397 8.86 11.32 -14.17
CA LEU A 397 9.34 9.96 -14.39
C LEU A 397 10.19 9.46 -13.23
N THR A 398 11.10 10.29 -12.70
CA THR A 398 11.91 9.93 -11.53
C THR A 398 11.01 9.69 -10.31
N TYR A 399 10.00 10.53 -10.09
CA TYR A 399 9.04 10.35 -9.01
C TYR A 399 8.21 9.07 -9.19
N ALA A 400 7.66 8.82 -10.38
CA ALA A 400 6.92 7.60 -10.67
C ALA A 400 7.76 6.34 -10.49
N ALA A 401 9.03 6.35 -10.92
CA ALA A 401 9.94 5.22 -10.72
C ALA A 401 10.23 4.97 -9.23
N MET A 402 10.41 6.02 -8.43
CA MET A 402 10.53 5.89 -6.98
C MET A 402 9.26 5.28 -6.35
N CYS A 403 8.09 5.75 -6.76
CA CYS A 403 6.80 5.21 -6.30
C CYS A 403 6.63 3.73 -6.66
N MET A 404 7.06 3.33 -7.86
CA MET A 404 7.03 1.92 -8.30
C MET A 404 7.91 1.01 -7.42
N ILE A 405 9.10 1.47 -7.08
CA ILE A 405 10.05 0.70 -6.25
C ILE A 405 9.56 0.61 -4.81
N SER A 406 9.01 1.69 -4.27
CA SER A 406 8.57 1.78 -2.88
C SER A 406 7.17 1.19 -2.63
N GLY A 407 6.48 0.67 -3.64
CA GLY A 407 5.14 0.12 -3.48
C GLY A 407 3.99 1.15 -3.48
N ARG A 408 4.27 2.45 -3.68
CA ARG A 408 3.24 3.50 -3.83
C ARG A 408 2.60 3.45 -5.21
N ILE A 409 2.01 2.31 -5.55
CA ILE A 409 1.58 2.00 -6.92
C ILE A 409 0.49 2.96 -7.40
N SER A 410 -0.44 3.35 -6.54
CA SER A 410 -1.53 4.29 -6.90
C SER A 410 -0.99 5.65 -7.37
N GLU A 411 0.06 6.17 -6.73
CA GLU A 411 0.71 7.42 -7.16
C GLU A 411 1.44 7.24 -8.50
N ALA A 412 2.14 6.12 -8.69
CA ALA A 412 2.79 5.79 -9.95
C ALA A 412 1.77 5.71 -11.09
N VAL A 413 0.63 5.04 -10.88
CA VAL A 413 -0.48 4.96 -11.84
C VAL A 413 -0.97 6.35 -12.23
N ARG A 414 -1.22 7.23 -11.24
CA ARG A 414 -1.68 8.61 -11.51
C ARG A 414 -0.69 9.37 -12.39
N ILE A 415 0.61 9.26 -12.11
CA ILE A 415 1.64 9.96 -12.87
C ILE A 415 1.75 9.40 -14.28
N TYR A 416 1.86 8.07 -14.44
CA TYR A 416 1.98 7.45 -15.75
C TYR A 416 0.72 7.61 -16.60
N SER A 417 -0.48 7.57 -16.01
CA SER A 417 -1.74 7.85 -16.70
C SER A 417 -1.77 9.28 -17.24
N SER A 418 -1.36 10.26 -16.42
CA SER A 418 -1.26 11.64 -16.87
C SER A 418 -0.21 11.83 -17.97
N LEU A 419 0.95 11.16 -17.89
CA LEU A 419 1.98 11.23 -18.93
C LEU A 419 1.50 10.55 -20.22
N ARG A 420 0.86 9.40 -20.11
CA ARG A 420 0.28 8.69 -21.25
C ARG A 420 -0.79 9.53 -21.95
N PHE A 421 -1.58 10.25 -21.19
CA PHE A 421 -2.60 11.12 -21.72
C PHE A 421 -2.00 12.23 -22.62
N HIS A 422 -0.85 12.78 -22.23
CA HIS A 422 -0.16 13.76 -23.06
C HIS A 422 0.52 13.16 -24.31
N VAL A 423 0.95 11.91 -24.23
CA VAL A 423 1.66 11.22 -25.33
C VAL A 423 1.13 9.80 -25.47
N PRO A 424 -0.11 9.61 -25.96
CA PRO A 424 -0.77 8.31 -26.00
C PRO A 424 -0.08 7.27 -26.88
N GLU A 425 0.65 7.72 -27.91
CA GLU A 425 1.36 6.85 -28.84
C GLU A 425 2.70 6.33 -28.30
N ASN A 426 3.18 6.86 -27.17
CA ASN A 426 4.43 6.37 -26.61
C ASN A 426 4.19 5.02 -25.91
N PRO A 427 4.75 3.90 -26.41
CA PRO A 427 4.53 2.57 -25.86
C PRO A 427 5.04 2.44 -24.43
N PHE A 428 6.00 3.27 -24.02
CA PHE A 428 6.62 3.23 -22.71
C PHE A 428 5.60 3.49 -21.57
N PHE A 429 4.66 4.43 -21.76
CA PHE A 429 3.70 4.73 -20.70
C PHE A 429 2.65 3.63 -20.52
N ALA A 430 2.19 3.03 -21.60
CA ALA A 430 1.32 1.86 -21.53
C ALA A 430 2.05 0.68 -20.88
N TYR A 431 3.31 0.48 -21.20
CA TYR A 431 4.17 -0.54 -20.58
C TYR A 431 4.34 -0.31 -19.07
N GLU A 432 4.69 0.90 -18.63
CA GLU A 432 4.86 1.19 -17.19
C GLU A 432 3.53 1.08 -16.42
N LEU A 433 2.40 1.48 -17.02
CA LEU A 433 1.08 1.24 -16.44
C LEU A 433 0.78 -0.25 -16.31
N GLY A 434 1.13 -1.05 -17.33
CA GLY A 434 1.03 -2.51 -17.26
C GLY A 434 1.83 -3.08 -16.09
N ARG A 435 3.05 -2.59 -15.88
CA ARG A 435 3.88 -2.97 -14.71
C ARG A 435 3.25 -2.56 -13.38
N CYS A 436 2.60 -1.40 -13.33
CA CYS A 436 1.82 -1.01 -12.15
C CYS A 436 0.69 -1.99 -11.88
N MET A 437 -0.04 -2.41 -12.92
CA MET A 437 -1.11 -3.40 -12.80
C MET A 437 -0.58 -4.78 -12.37
N MET A 438 0.60 -5.20 -12.84
CA MET A 438 1.27 -6.41 -12.36
C MET A 438 1.50 -6.37 -10.85
N LYS A 439 2.00 -5.24 -10.35
CA LYS A 439 2.20 -5.03 -8.90
C LYS A 439 0.92 -5.04 -8.07
N GLN A 440 -0.22 -4.73 -8.69
CA GLN A 440 -1.56 -4.81 -8.08
C GLN A 440 -2.24 -6.16 -8.30
N GLU A 441 -1.53 -7.15 -8.87
CA GLU A 441 -2.07 -8.49 -9.21
C GLU A 441 -3.26 -8.46 -10.21
N LYS A 442 -3.37 -7.35 -10.98
CA LYS A 442 -4.42 -7.15 -12.00
C LYS A 442 -3.93 -7.61 -13.36
N TYR A 443 -3.64 -8.90 -13.49
CA TYR A 443 -2.92 -9.47 -14.63
C TYR A 443 -3.62 -9.26 -15.98
N LYS A 444 -4.95 -9.39 -16.07
CA LYS A 444 -5.71 -9.14 -17.30
C LYS A 444 -5.54 -7.72 -17.82
N ARG A 445 -5.51 -6.76 -16.90
CA ARG A 445 -5.32 -5.34 -17.24
C ARG A 445 -3.88 -5.06 -17.66
N ALA A 446 -2.94 -5.67 -16.95
CA ALA A 446 -1.53 -5.60 -17.32
C ALA A 446 -1.33 -6.11 -18.74
N HIS A 447 -1.90 -7.27 -19.05
CA HIS A 447 -1.85 -7.86 -20.38
C HIS A 447 -2.40 -6.92 -21.47
N ALA A 448 -3.60 -6.36 -21.27
CA ALA A 448 -4.20 -5.41 -22.21
C ALA A 448 -3.35 -4.14 -22.43
N LEU A 449 -2.69 -3.64 -21.37
CA LEU A 449 -1.79 -2.50 -21.48
C LEU A 449 -0.48 -2.84 -22.22
N PHE A 450 0.05 -4.04 -22.02
CA PHE A 450 1.21 -4.51 -22.78
C PHE A 450 0.86 -4.76 -24.25
N GLU A 451 -0.33 -5.28 -24.54
CA GLU A 451 -0.84 -5.41 -25.90
C GLU A 451 -0.95 -4.04 -26.60
N LEU A 452 -1.46 -3.04 -25.87
CA LEU A 452 -1.51 -1.67 -26.35
C LEU A 452 -0.11 -1.09 -26.62
N ALA A 453 0.87 -1.37 -25.75
CA ALA A 453 2.25 -0.94 -25.96
C ALA A 453 2.82 -1.58 -27.25
N LEU A 454 2.53 -2.85 -27.50
CA LEU A 454 2.94 -3.57 -28.71
C LEU A 454 2.21 -3.11 -29.97
N LYS A 455 0.97 -2.64 -29.86
CA LYS A 455 0.24 -2.01 -30.97
C LYS A 455 0.92 -0.70 -31.41
N ASN A 456 1.40 0.09 -30.45
CA ASN A 456 2.13 1.33 -30.72
C ASN A 456 3.56 1.08 -31.21
N ASP A 457 4.23 0.02 -30.74
CA ASP A 457 5.56 -0.42 -31.16
C ASP A 457 5.63 -1.97 -31.18
N PRO A 458 5.44 -2.60 -32.34
CA PRO A 458 5.48 -4.07 -32.46
C PRO A 458 6.83 -4.72 -32.11
N ASP A 459 7.90 -3.94 -32.09
CA ASP A 459 9.25 -4.40 -31.74
C ASP A 459 9.62 -4.15 -30.27
N PHE A 460 8.67 -3.64 -29.45
CA PHE A 460 8.90 -3.39 -28.04
C PHE A 460 8.94 -4.69 -27.24
N SER A 461 10.03 -5.41 -27.38
CA SER A 461 10.23 -6.76 -26.80
C SER A 461 10.06 -6.83 -25.28
N ARG A 462 10.27 -5.72 -24.55
CA ARG A 462 10.03 -5.65 -23.10
C ARG A 462 8.55 -5.82 -22.77
N ALA A 463 7.66 -5.18 -23.53
CA ALA A 463 6.22 -5.32 -23.32
C ALA A 463 5.76 -6.75 -23.60
N LEU A 464 6.29 -7.40 -24.65
CA LEU A 464 6.00 -8.79 -24.95
C LEU A 464 6.49 -9.75 -23.85
N TYR A 465 7.64 -9.45 -23.22
CA TYR A 465 8.16 -10.22 -22.11
C TYR A 465 7.24 -10.12 -20.87
N GLU A 466 6.86 -8.90 -20.50
CA GLU A 466 5.95 -8.67 -19.35
C GLU A 466 4.53 -9.19 -19.64
N MET A 467 4.09 -9.19 -20.91
CA MET A 467 2.82 -9.77 -21.31
C MET A 467 2.83 -11.30 -21.07
N ALA A 468 3.90 -11.98 -21.47
CA ALA A 468 4.08 -13.40 -21.19
C ALA A 468 4.15 -13.68 -19.67
N GLN A 469 4.79 -12.79 -18.90
CA GLN A 469 4.82 -12.88 -17.44
C GLN A 469 3.43 -12.70 -16.85
N ALA A 470 2.63 -11.75 -17.35
CA ALA A 470 1.25 -11.55 -16.91
C ALA A 470 0.37 -12.79 -17.14
N SER A 471 0.52 -13.44 -18.30
CA SER A 471 -0.18 -14.69 -18.61
C SER A 471 0.25 -15.84 -17.68
N ILE A 472 1.52 -15.89 -17.29
CA ILE A 472 2.05 -16.87 -16.32
C ILE A 472 1.42 -16.60 -14.95
N ASP A 473 1.45 -15.37 -14.48
CA ASP A 473 0.99 -14.98 -13.14
C ASP A 473 -0.55 -15.09 -13.02
N GLU A 474 -1.30 -14.89 -14.12
CA GLU A 474 -2.72 -15.17 -14.22
C GLU A 474 -3.05 -16.67 -14.21
N GLY A 475 -2.11 -17.53 -14.58
CA GLY A 475 -2.32 -18.96 -14.73
C GLY A 475 -2.81 -19.38 -16.11
N ASN A 476 -2.73 -18.51 -17.12
CA ASN A 476 -3.13 -18.80 -18.50
C ASN A 476 -2.01 -19.50 -19.28
N LEU A 477 -1.99 -20.83 -19.20
CA LEU A 477 -0.91 -21.64 -19.78
C LEU A 477 -0.81 -21.54 -21.30
N GLU A 478 -1.93 -21.37 -22.00
CA GLU A 478 -1.96 -21.34 -23.47
C GLU A 478 -1.32 -20.05 -24.00
N ASP A 479 -1.75 -18.90 -23.48
CA ASP A 479 -1.22 -17.62 -23.88
C ASP A 479 0.23 -17.47 -23.44
N ALA A 480 0.59 -17.90 -22.22
CA ALA A 480 1.98 -17.89 -21.74
C ALA A 480 2.94 -18.62 -22.68
N LYS A 481 2.54 -19.78 -23.23
CA LYS A 481 3.35 -20.54 -24.20
C LYS A 481 3.47 -19.80 -25.53
N ASN A 482 2.35 -19.32 -26.07
CA ASN A 482 2.32 -18.63 -27.35
C ASN A 482 3.21 -17.38 -27.32
N GLU A 483 3.07 -16.56 -26.28
CA GLU A 483 3.82 -15.32 -26.10
C GLU A 483 5.31 -15.58 -25.87
N THR A 484 5.65 -16.59 -25.06
CA THR A 484 7.05 -17.01 -24.86
C THR A 484 7.69 -17.50 -26.16
N ASP A 485 6.93 -18.13 -27.06
CA ASP A 485 7.46 -18.56 -28.35
C ASP A 485 7.61 -17.37 -29.32
N LEU A 486 6.74 -16.35 -29.27
CA LEU A 486 6.88 -15.10 -30.02
C LEU A 486 8.12 -14.29 -29.63
N LEU A 487 8.67 -14.50 -28.43
CA LEU A 487 9.90 -13.88 -27.95
C LEU A 487 11.18 -14.46 -28.60
N TYR A 488 11.06 -15.54 -29.36
CA TYR A 488 12.24 -16.17 -30.00
C TYR A 488 12.98 -15.21 -30.95
N GLY A 489 14.24 -14.97 -30.64
CA GLY A 489 15.08 -14.04 -31.40
C GLY A 489 14.86 -12.56 -31.13
N LYS A 490 13.87 -12.20 -30.28
CA LYS A 490 13.58 -10.79 -29.91
C LYS A 490 14.22 -10.38 -28.58
N ILE A 491 14.50 -11.35 -27.70
CA ILE A 491 15.18 -11.15 -26.41
C ILE A 491 16.33 -12.14 -26.23
N GLU A 492 17.15 -11.95 -25.21
CA GLU A 492 18.16 -12.90 -24.82
C GLU A 492 17.54 -14.27 -24.49
N GLU A 493 18.12 -15.32 -25.06
CA GLU A 493 17.60 -16.70 -24.91
C GLU A 493 17.54 -17.15 -23.44
N LYS A 494 18.42 -16.62 -22.56
CA LYS A 494 18.39 -16.90 -21.13
C LYS A 494 17.12 -16.39 -20.45
N ARG A 495 16.62 -15.19 -20.82
CA ARG A 495 15.35 -14.63 -20.30
C ARG A 495 14.14 -15.44 -20.79
N ARG A 496 14.14 -15.84 -22.06
CA ARG A 496 13.09 -16.72 -22.60
C ARG A 496 13.07 -18.09 -21.92
N ARG A 497 14.25 -18.69 -21.62
CA ARG A 497 14.34 -19.95 -20.88
C ARG A 497 13.85 -19.80 -19.43
N TYR A 498 14.03 -18.65 -18.83
CA TYR A 498 13.49 -18.36 -17.50
C TYR A 498 11.95 -18.45 -17.51
N LEU A 499 11.27 -17.81 -18.47
CA LEU A 499 9.81 -17.95 -18.65
C LEU A 499 9.40 -19.40 -18.90
N LYS A 500 10.16 -20.15 -19.70
CA LYS A 500 9.91 -21.59 -19.88
C LYS A 500 10.04 -22.39 -18.59
N GLY A 501 10.94 -22.00 -17.69
CA GLY A 501 11.03 -22.57 -16.36
C GLY A 501 9.74 -22.34 -15.56
N GLN A 502 9.21 -21.12 -15.56
CA GLN A 502 7.94 -20.79 -14.89
C GLN A 502 6.74 -21.51 -15.53
N ILE A 503 6.70 -21.65 -16.85
CA ILE A 503 5.67 -22.46 -17.54
C ILE A 503 5.76 -23.94 -17.08
N CYS A 504 6.96 -24.48 -16.89
CA CYS A 504 7.12 -25.82 -16.32
C CYS A 504 6.62 -25.90 -14.87
N GLU A 505 6.74 -24.83 -14.08
CA GLU A 505 6.14 -24.76 -12.74
C GLU A 505 4.61 -24.83 -12.82
N MET A 506 3.98 -24.07 -13.71
CA MET A 506 2.52 -24.11 -13.94
C MET A 506 2.04 -25.51 -14.37
N GLU A 507 2.86 -26.25 -15.11
CA GLU A 507 2.61 -27.63 -15.50
C GLU A 507 2.96 -28.67 -14.41
N GLU A 508 3.32 -28.22 -13.19
CA GLU A 508 3.78 -29.07 -12.06
C GLU A 508 5.04 -29.90 -12.36
N LYS A 509 5.78 -29.53 -13.41
CA LYS A 509 7.04 -30.19 -13.81
C LYS A 509 8.23 -29.61 -13.03
N PHE A 510 8.15 -29.59 -11.71
CA PHE A 510 9.12 -28.94 -10.83
C PHE A 510 10.57 -29.42 -11.00
N ARG A 511 10.77 -30.67 -11.40
CA ARG A 511 12.12 -31.20 -11.66
C ARG A 511 12.74 -30.60 -12.92
N GLU A 512 11.94 -30.39 -13.96
CA GLU A 512 12.39 -29.79 -15.22
C GLU A 512 12.66 -28.29 -15.01
N ALA A 513 11.74 -27.59 -14.34
CA ALA A 513 11.92 -26.20 -13.97
C ALA A 513 13.21 -25.97 -13.18
N LYS A 514 13.44 -26.78 -12.13
CA LYS A 514 14.68 -26.74 -11.33
C LYS A 514 15.95 -26.92 -12.18
N GLU A 515 15.92 -27.82 -13.14
CA GLU A 515 17.08 -28.08 -14.00
C GLU A 515 17.34 -26.91 -14.98
N ILE A 516 16.27 -26.25 -15.46
CA ILE A 516 16.39 -25.04 -16.29
C ILE A 516 17.06 -23.92 -15.46
N TYR A 517 16.57 -23.64 -14.26
CA TYR A 517 17.13 -22.62 -13.40
C TYR A 517 18.56 -22.91 -12.97
N ARG A 518 18.89 -24.18 -12.68
CA ARG A 518 20.26 -24.58 -12.36
C ARG A 518 21.23 -24.26 -13.52
N LYS A 519 20.84 -24.52 -14.75
CA LYS A 519 21.66 -24.21 -15.93
C LYS A 519 21.83 -22.72 -16.14
N LEU A 520 20.76 -21.94 -15.94
CA LEU A 520 20.82 -20.48 -16.01
C LEU A 520 21.78 -19.90 -14.97
N ILE A 521 21.75 -20.40 -13.73
CA ILE A 521 22.69 -20.00 -12.67
C ILE A 521 24.13 -20.32 -13.07
N GLU A 522 24.39 -21.49 -13.63
CA GLU A 522 25.75 -21.91 -14.07
C GLU A 522 26.27 -21.03 -15.20
N GLU A 523 25.41 -20.64 -16.15
CA GLU A 523 25.73 -19.74 -17.23
C GLU A 523 26.06 -18.34 -16.75
N GLU A 524 25.18 -17.74 -15.89
CA GLU A 524 25.43 -16.40 -15.31
C GLU A 524 26.71 -16.36 -14.48
N ARG A 525 26.97 -17.40 -13.67
CA ARG A 525 28.22 -17.50 -12.90
C ARG A 525 29.46 -17.57 -13.80
N ALA A 526 29.33 -18.15 -14.98
CA ALA A 526 30.44 -18.25 -15.93
C ALA A 526 30.79 -16.89 -16.56
N GLU A 527 29.83 -15.96 -16.68
CA GLU A 527 30.02 -14.60 -17.20
C GLU A 527 30.77 -13.66 -16.25
N LYS A 528 30.91 -14.02 -14.96
CA LYS A 528 31.65 -13.29 -13.91
C LYS A 528 31.25 -11.83 -13.80
N LYS A 529 32.15 -10.91 -14.27
CA LYS A 529 31.92 -9.46 -14.16
C LYS A 529 30.78 -8.93 -15.02
N ASN A 530 30.34 -9.68 -16.02
CA ASN A 530 29.27 -9.29 -16.94
C ASN A 530 27.94 -9.98 -16.58
N ALA A 531 27.89 -10.73 -15.49
CA ALA A 531 26.67 -11.37 -15.01
C ALA A 531 25.60 -10.32 -14.65
N ASP A 532 24.39 -10.57 -15.10
CA ASP A 532 23.22 -9.76 -14.73
C ASP A 532 22.78 -10.16 -13.31
N GLN A 533 23.18 -9.36 -12.32
CA GLN A 533 22.92 -9.66 -10.90
C GLN A 533 21.42 -9.70 -10.58
N GLU A 534 20.63 -8.78 -11.15
CA GLU A 534 19.18 -8.77 -10.92
C GLU A 534 18.52 -10.01 -11.49
N PHE A 535 18.89 -10.41 -12.69
CA PHE A 535 18.40 -11.65 -13.28
C PHE A 535 18.85 -12.87 -12.49
N LEU A 536 20.07 -12.89 -12.00
CA LEU A 536 20.60 -13.96 -11.18
C LEU A 536 19.81 -14.12 -9.87
N HIS A 537 19.40 -13.01 -9.23
CA HIS A 537 18.57 -13.03 -8.03
C HIS A 537 17.22 -13.69 -8.32
N LEU A 538 16.53 -13.32 -9.41
CA LEU A 538 15.26 -13.93 -9.81
C LEU A 538 15.38 -15.42 -10.07
N VAL A 539 16.47 -15.85 -10.76
CA VAL A 539 16.69 -17.27 -11.05
C VAL A 539 17.00 -18.07 -9.78
N TYR A 540 17.75 -17.51 -8.83
CA TYR A 540 18.00 -18.15 -7.54
C TYR A 540 16.72 -18.34 -6.72
N GLU A 541 15.89 -17.33 -6.64
CA GLU A 541 14.60 -17.39 -5.94
C GLU A 541 13.79 -18.60 -6.45
N ARG A 542 13.54 -18.66 -7.76
CA ARG A 542 12.79 -19.76 -8.38
C ARG A 542 13.47 -21.12 -8.18
N TYR A 543 14.79 -21.17 -8.28
CA TYR A 543 15.54 -22.39 -8.06
C TYR A 543 15.33 -22.95 -6.64
N PHE A 544 15.38 -22.11 -5.62
CA PHE A 544 15.18 -22.53 -4.23
C PHE A 544 13.75 -22.95 -3.94
N LEU A 545 12.74 -22.25 -4.52
CA LEU A 545 11.34 -22.67 -4.46
C LEU A 545 11.15 -24.06 -5.08
N MET A 546 11.79 -24.32 -6.25
CA MET A 546 11.73 -25.63 -6.89
C MET A 546 12.49 -26.73 -6.11
N ARG A 547 13.51 -26.37 -5.37
CA ARG A 547 14.16 -27.30 -4.45
C ARG A 547 13.23 -27.74 -3.33
N GLU A 548 12.50 -26.81 -2.77
CA GLU A 548 11.49 -27.06 -1.74
C GLU A 548 10.35 -27.93 -2.29
N ALA A 549 9.74 -27.53 -3.39
CA ALA A 549 8.68 -28.26 -4.07
C ALA A 549 9.08 -29.70 -4.46
N THR A 550 10.40 -29.94 -4.71
CA THR A 550 10.93 -31.28 -5.00
C THR A 550 11.38 -32.06 -3.75
N GLY A 551 11.04 -31.59 -2.54
CA GLY A 551 11.27 -32.28 -1.27
C GLY A 551 12.71 -32.21 -0.76
N ALA A 552 13.36 -31.06 -0.93
CA ALA A 552 14.70 -30.87 -0.33
C ALA A 552 14.61 -30.91 1.19
N VAL A 553 15.59 -31.63 1.83
CA VAL A 553 15.68 -31.67 3.29
C VAL A 553 16.02 -30.27 3.80
N VAL A 554 15.28 -29.80 4.80
CA VAL A 554 15.37 -28.44 5.35
C VAL A 554 16.79 -28.02 5.73
N VAL A 555 17.55 -28.89 6.42
CA VAL A 555 18.96 -28.63 6.77
C VAL A 555 19.85 -28.45 5.55
N SER A 556 19.55 -29.15 4.44
CA SER A 556 20.22 -28.96 3.15
C SER A 556 19.82 -27.66 2.49
N GLN A 557 18.56 -27.23 2.64
CA GLN A 557 18.03 -25.96 2.13
C GLN A 557 18.74 -24.80 2.80
N ILE A 558 18.76 -24.77 4.14
CA ILE A 558 19.48 -23.75 4.93
C ILE A 558 20.96 -23.65 4.49
N ARG A 559 21.68 -24.75 4.47
CA ARG A 559 23.11 -24.75 4.09
C ARG A 559 23.35 -24.19 2.69
N ASN A 560 22.49 -24.53 1.74
CA ASN A 560 22.62 -24.04 0.37
C ASN A 560 22.27 -22.56 0.26
N LEU A 561 21.22 -22.09 0.93
CA LEU A 561 20.89 -20.67 1.02
C LEU A 561 22.04 -19.88 1.64
N GLU A 562 22.58 -20.31 2.78
CA GLU A 562 23.74 -19.68 3.42
C GLU A 562 24.98 -19.61 2.50
N ASN A 563 25.22 -20.64 1.70
CA ASN A 563 26.36 -20.66 0.79
C ASN A 563 26.11 -19.73 -0.41
N THR A 564 24.88 -19.70 -0.96
CA THR A 564 24.52 -18.82 -2.05
C THR A 564 24.57 -17.35 -1.62
N LEU A 565 24.10 -17.04 -0.40
CA LEU A 565 24.14 -15.69 0.16
C LEU A 565 25.56 -15.15 0.43
N LYS A 566 26.57 -16.00 0.48
CA LYS A 566 27.98 -15.57 0.48
C LYS A 566 28.42 -15.04 -0.89
N GLU A 567 27.79 -15.51 -1.96
CA GLU A 567 28.08 -15.11 -3.33
C GLU A 567 27.21 -13.92 -3.76
N VAL A 568 25.96 -13.87 -3.30
CA VAL A 568 24.98 -12.84 -3.61
C VAL A 568 24.36 -12.26 -2.33
N PRO A 569 25.15 -11.52 -1.53
CA PRO A 569 24.69 -11.02 -0.21
C PRO A 569 23.58 -9.97 -0.31
N ASP A 570 23.43 -9.33 -1.47
CA ASP A 570 22.49 -8.23 -1.71
C ASP A 570 21.10 -8.73 -2.16
N CYS A 571 20.87 -10.03 -2.20
CA CYS A 571 19.57 -10.60 -2.56
C CYS A 571 18.64 -10.66 -1.34
N ALA A 572 17.76 -9.68 -1.19
CA ALA A 572 16.80 -9.60 -0.07
C ALA A 572 15.88 -10.83 0.01
N GLN A 573 15.38 -11.29 -1.13
CA GLN A 573 14.48 -12.43 -1.19
C GLN A 573 15.10 -13.73 -0.66
N LEU A 574 16.38 -14.00 -0.94
CA LEU A 574 17.05 -15.17 -0.38
C LEU A 574 17.26 -15.07 1.14
N TRP A 575 17.47 -13.85 1.65
CA TRP A 575 17.50 -13.63 3.10
C TRP A 575 16.12 -13.85 3.73
N MET A 576 15.04 -13.45 3.05
CA MET A 576 13.66 -13.75 3.49
C MET A 576 13.42 -15.25 3.55
N MET A 577 13.70 -15.99 2.47
CA MET A 577 13.53 -17.44 2.41
C MET A 577 14.34 -18.17 3.49
N LEU A 578 15.56 -17.71 3.78
CA LEU A 578 16.36 -18.27 4.85
C LEU A 578 15.73 -18.00 6.23
N GLY A 579 15.20 -16.83 6.44
CA GLY A 579 14.47 -16.45 7.66
C GLY A 579 13.24 -17.32 7.88
N GLU A 580 12.39 -17.44 6.87
CA GLU A 580 11.19 -18.30 6.88
C GLU A 580 11.53 -19.77 7.13
N THR A 581 12.59 -20.28 6.47
CA THR A 581 13.07 -21.65 6.70
C THR A 581 13.55 -21.85 8.14
N HIS A 582 14.10 -20.83 8.80
CA HIS A 582 14.48 -20.88 10.22
C HIS A 582 13.26 -20.81 11.15
N GLU A 583 12.22 -20.06 10.82
CA GLU A 583 10.96 -20.04 11.57
C GLU A 583 10.27 -21.40 11.52
N ASP A 584 10.13 -22.01 10.36
CA ASP A 584 9.48 -23.31 10.17
C ASP A 584 10.18 -24.45 10.96
N CYS A 585 11.46 -24.27 11.24
CA CYS A 585 12.22 -25.27 11.99
C CYS A 585 12.12 -25.12 13.51
N GLU A 586 11.44 -24.10 14.03
CA GLU A 586 11.36 -23.74 15.46
C GLU A 586 12.74 -23.66 16.18
N VAL A 587 13.85 -23.59 15.41
CA VAL A 587 15.17 -23.86 15.97
C VAL A 587 15.79 -22.66 16.68
N LYS A 588 15.57 -21.45 16.21
CA LYS A 588 16.03 -20.22 16.90
C LYS A 588 15.38 -18.97 16.26
N PRO A 589 14.40 -18.35 16.86
CA PRO A 589 13.79 -17.11 16.35
C PRO A 589 14.80 -15.96 16.16
N GLU A 590 15.91 -15.97 16.92
CA GLU A 590 16.99 -15.00 16.77
C GLU A 590 17.75 -15.10 15.44
N GLN A 591 17.79 -16.29 14.83
CA GLN A 591 18.44 -16.48 13.51
C GLN A 591 17.52 -16.00 12.39
N ALA A 592 16.22 -16.27 12.49
CA ALA A 592 15.23 -15.80 11.54
C ALA A 592 15.22 -14.27 11.49
N ILE A 593 15.12 -13.59 12.63
CA ILE A 593 15.13 -12.13 12.67
C ILE A 593 16.43 -11.51 12.15
N SER A 594 17.57 -12.17 12.39
CA SER A 594 18.84 -11.73 11.80
C SER A 594 18.81 -11.76 10.26
N CYS A 595 18.15 -12.77 9.69
CA CYS A 595 17.97 -12.88 8.24
C CYS A 595 17.03 -11.78 7.73
N TYR A 596 15.91 -11.52 8.38
CA TYR A 596 14.97 -10.45 8.00
C TYR A 596 15.60 -9.06 8.07
N ARG A 597 16.42 -8.78 9.09
CA ARG A 597 17.18 -7.53 9.15
C ARG A 597 18.14 -7.38 7.98
N LYS A 598 18.82 -8.46 7.59
CA LYS A 598 19.71 -8.45 6.41
C LYS A 598 18.93 -8.31 5.11
N ALA A 599 17.73 -8.89 5.01
CA ALA A 599 16.84 -8.67 3.88
C ALA A 599 16.48 -7.20 3.75
N HIS A 600 16.11 -6.55 4.86
CA HIS A 600 15.83 -5.10 4.88
C HIS A 600 17.08 -4.24 4.61
N GLU A 601 18.27 -4.66 5.04
CA GLU A 601 19.52 -3.96 4.70
C GLU A 601 19.84 -4.06 3.21
N ALA A 602 19.55 -5.22 2.58
CA ALA A 602 19.75 -5.44 1.17
C ALA A 602 18.71 -4.70 0.30
N ASP A 603 17.46 -4.67 0.74
CA ASP A 603 16.38 -3.89 0.12
C ASP A 603 15.55 -3.14 1.18
N PRO A 604 15.79 -1.83 1.35
CA PRO A 604 15.08 -1.01 2.32
C PRO A 604 13.56 -0.88 2.06
N TYR A 605 13.11 -1.21 0.86
CA TYR A 605 11.70 -1.13 0.44
C TYR A 605 10.99 -2.48 0.48
N HIS A 606 11.67 -3.53 0.91
CA HIS A 606 11.10 -4.86 1.02
C HIS A 606 10.09 -4.92 2.18
N GLU A 607 8.81 -4.76 1.86
CA GLU A 607 7.71 -4.69 2.84
C GLU A 607 7.66 -5.90 3.78
N GLY A 608 7.74 -7.12 3.22
CA GLY A 608 7.70 -8.36 4.00
C GLY A 608 8.82 -8.48 5.03
N ALA A 609 10.06 -8.05 4.68
CA ALA A 609 11.18 -8.06 5.63
C ALA A 609 10.94 -7.09 6.79
N LEU A 610 10.46 -5.89 6.45
CA LEU A 610 10.18 -4.85 7.44
C LEU A 610 9.02 -5.24 8.35
N ALA A 611 7.96 -5.84 7.80
CA ALA A 611 6.83 -6.38 8.56
C ALA A 611 7.27 -7.42 9.60
N LYS A 612 8.07 -8.41 9.19
CA LYS A 612 8.63 -9.43 10.10
C LYS A 612 9.49 -8.84 11.23
N VAL A 613 10.23 -7.76 10.94
CA VAL A 613 11.00 -7.05 11.96
C VAL A 613 10.09 -6.32 12.93
N ILE A 614 9.05 -5.66 12.44
CA ILE A 614 8.04 -4.96 13.28
C ILE A 614 7.36 -5.96 14.20
N ASP A 615 6.85 -7.07 13.67
CA ASP A 615 6.17 -8.11 14.44
C ASP A 615 7.07 -8.64 15.57
N TYR A 616 8.34 -8.93 15.26
CA TYR A 616 9.29 -9.39 16.26
C TYR A 616 9.53 -8.34 17.37
N GLU A 617 9.69 -7.07 17.03
CA GLU A 617 9.89 -6.03 18.04
C GLU A 617 8.64 -5.83 18.91
N ILE A 618 7.44 -5.99 18.33
CA ILE A 618 6.16 -5.98 19.05
C ILE A 618 6.07 -7.18 20.01
N ASP A 619 6.38 -8.39 19.56
CA ASP A 619 6.38 -9.60 20.38
C ASP A 619 7.35 -9.54 21.57
N LYS A 620 8.44 -8.80 21.41
CA LYS A 620 9.42 -8.52 22.46
C LYS A 620 9.07 -7.32 23.34
N GLU A 621 7.92 -6.71 23.12
CA GLU A 621 7.48 -5.47 23.80
C GLU A 621 8.49 -4.30 23.62
N ASN A 622 9.27 -4.33 22.54
CA ASN A 622 10.23 -3.27 22.19
C ASN A 622 9.56 -2.14 21.40
N TRP A 623 8.52 -1.58 21.98
CA TRP A 623 7.62 -0.61 21.34
C TRP A 623 8.34 0.56 20.68
N GLN A 624 9.46 1.03 21.29
CA GLN A 624 10.24 2.13 20.73
C GLN A 624 10.90 1.77 19.40
N ASN A 625 11.44 0.56 19.28
CA ASN A 625 12.03 0.08 18.03
C ASN A 625 10.92 -0.20 16.99
N ALA A 626 9.84 -0.84 17.41
CA ALA A 626 8.68 -1.08 16.55
C ALA A 626 8.17 0.22 15.92
N LEU A 627 8.05 1.30 16.72
CA LEU A 627 7.63 2.61 16.24
C LEU A 627 8.56 3.15 15.14
N VAL A 628 9.88 3.07 15.32
CA VAL A 628 10.85 3.49 14.30
C VAL A 628 10.73 2.70 13.02
N TYR A 629 10.49 1.39 13.10
CA TYR A 629 10.31 0.56 11.92
C TYR A 629 8.94 0.79 11.25
N CYS A 630 7.88 1.06 12.00
CA CYS A 630 6.58 1.48 11.46
C CYS A 630 6.70 2.80 10.69
N GLU A 631 7.41 3.80 11.25
CA GLU A 631 7.67 5.06 10.56
C GLU A 631 8.42 4.84 9.23
N ARG A 632 9.42 3.96 9.23
CA ARG A 632 10.12 3.57 7.99
C ARG A 632 9.20 2.88 7.00
N MET A 633 8.34 1.97 7.47
CA MET A 633 7.37 1.28 6.62
C MET A 633 6.44 2.29 5.94
N ILE A 634 5.82 3.18 6.70
CA ILE A 634 4.93 4.22 6.19
C ILE A 634 5.67 5.11 5.18
N THR A 635 6.88 5.54 5.52
CA THR A 635 7.67 6.45 4.69
C THR A 635 8.12 5.78 3.39
N ASN A 636 8.59 4.54 3.48
CA ASN A 636 9.14 3.83 2.34
C ASN A 636 8.04 3.29 1.39
N THR A 637 6.99 2.68 1.92
CA THR A 637 5.97 1.98 1.12
C THR A 637 4.69 2.79 0.94
N GLY A 638 4.44 3.79 1.79
CA GLY A 638 3.17 4.51 1.80
C GLY A 638 1.99 3.67 2.30
N ASN A 639 2.26 2.48 2.87
CA ASN A 639 1.21 1.61 3.38
C ASN A 639 0.55 2.24 4.62
N ARG A 640 -0.68 2.71 4.44
CA ARG A 640 -1.43 3.44 5.46
C ARG A 640 -1.77 2.59 6.69
N ASP A 641 -1.89 1.27 6.53
CA ASP A 641 -2.35 0.39 7.62
C ASP A 641 -1.34 0.36 8.78
N TYR A 642 -0.08 0.67 8.47
CA TYR A 642 0.96 0.80 9.50
C TYR A 642 0.82 2.04 10.39
N TYR A 643 -0.03 3.02 10.05
CA TYR A 643 -0.42 4.06 11.01
C TYR A 643 -1.19 3.47 12.21
N LEU A 644 -2.01 2.45 11.99
CA LEU A 644 -2.71 1.76 13.08
C LEU A 644 -1.73 0.97 13.96
N VAL A 645 -0.76 0.29 13.37
CA VAL A 645 0.29 -0.42 14.10
C VAL A 645 1.15 0.58 14.89
N GLN A 646 1.50 1.70 14.28
CA GLN A 646 2.26 2.78 14.91
C GLN A 646 1.49 3.39 16.08
N ALA A 647 0.19 3.67 15.91
CA ALA A 647 -0.69 4.13 16.97
C ALA A 647 -0.76 3.11 18.13
N GLY A 648 -0.80 1.81 17.84
CA GLY A 648 -0.71 0.76 18.84
C GLY A 648 0.58 0.83 19.66
N CYS A 649 1.71 0.98 19.01
CA CYS A 649 3.01 1.17 19.68
C CYS A 649 3.04 2.46 20.51
N ALA A 650 2.51 3.56 19.97
CA ALA A 650 2.41 4.85 20.67
C ALA A 650 1.52 4.74 21.93
N MET A 651 0.43 3.98 21.83
CA MET A 651 -0.44 3.66 22.95
C MET A 651 0.30 2.92 24.06
N GLU A 652 1.12 1.92 23.73
CA GLU A 652 1.89 1.16 24.69
C GLU A 652 2.96 2.03 25.39
N LEU A 653 3.58 2.94 24.65
CA LEU A 653 4.56 3.91 25.17
C LEU A 653 3.90 5.08 25.92
N GLY A 654 2.59 5.23 25.87
CA GLY A 654 1.88 6.35 26.46
C GLY A 654 2.05 7.70 25.76
N LEU A 655 2.39 7.69 24.46
CA LEU A 655 2.61 8.87 23.63
C LEU A 655 1.29 9.38 23.02
N ASP A 656 0.53 10.14 23.80
CA ASP A 656 -0.85 10.52 23.49
C ASP A 656 -0.99 11.36 22.21
N GLU A 657 -0.06 12.28 21.97
CA GLU A 657 -0.07 13.13 20.78
C GLU A 657 0.26 12.33 19.50
N ALA A 658 1.21 11.39 19.60
CA ALA A 658 1.56 10.51 18.49
C ALA A 658 0.39 9.60 18.14
N PHE A 659 -0.24 8.97 19.14
CA PHE A 659 -1.43 8.14 18.94
C PHE A 659 -2.54 8.89 18.16
N ALA A 660 -2.88 10.09 18.63
CA ALA A 660 -3.93 10.89 17.98
C ALA A 660 -3.52 11.34 16.57
N GLY A 661 -2.23 11.64 16.37
CA GLY A 661 -1.66 12.01 15.08
C GLY A 661 -1.73 10.88 14.06
N ASP A 662 -1.40 9.66 14.47
CA ASP A 662 -1.39 8.48 13.62
C ASP A 662 -2.80 8.07 13.21
N ILE A 663 -3.76 8.05 14.14
CA ILE A 663 -5.18 7.80 13.82
C ILE A 663 -5.71 8.83 12.81
N ALA A 664 -5.40 10.13 13.03
CA ALA A 664 -5.83 11.18 12.11
C ALA A 664 -5.12 11.07 10.74
N ALA A 665 -3.89 10.59 10.69
CA ALA A 665 -3.15 10.35 9.45
C ALA A 665 -3.75 9.19 8.67
N TYR A 666 -4.10 8.09 9.33
CA TYR A 666 -4.77 6.94 8.73
C TYR A 666 -6.06 7.37 8.01
N VAL A 667 -6.94 8.09 8.72
CA VAL A 667 -8.22 8.55 8.16
C VAL A 667 -8.01 9.55 7.01
N ARG A 668 -7.05 10.50 7.14
CA ARG A 668 -6.72 11.46 6.07
C ARG A 668 -6.22 10.81 4.79
N GLN A 669 -5.59 9.64 4.91
CA GLN A 669 -5.12 8.87 3.76
C GLN A 669 -6.19 7.92 3.19
N GLY A 670 -7.45 8.12 3.55
CA GLY A 670 -8.59 7.37 3.02
C GLY A 670 -8.80 6.02 3.74
N GLY A 671 -8.27 5.84 4.96
CA GLY A 671 -8.60 4.70 5.82
C GLY A 671 -10.03 4.83 6.36
N ASP A 672 -10.71 3.70 6.55
CA ASP A 672 -12.06 3.69 7.14
C ASP A 672 -11.98 4.01 8.64
N GLU A 673 -12.75 5.00 9.10
CA GLU A 673 -12.81 5.35 10.52
C GLU A 673 -13.24 4.16 11.39
N LYS A 674 -14.02 3.23 10.85
CA LYS A 674 -14.47 2.03 11.56
C LYS A 674 -13.32 1.13 12.00
N GLU A 675 -12.27 1.03 11.19
CA GLU A 675 -11.08 0.23 11.51
C GLU A 675 -10.30 0.79 12.70
N THR A 676 -10.50 2.07 13.04
CA THR A 676 -9.87 2.70 14.19
C THR A 676 -10.60 2.46 15.51
N TYR A 677 -11.86 1.98 15.48
CA TYR A 677 -12.71 1.90 16.67
C TYR A 677 -12.12 0.98 17.74
N GLU A 678 -11.62 -0.17 17.36
CA GLU A 678 -11.00 -1.13 18.29
C GLU A 678 -9.81 -0.51 19.01
N LEU A 679 -8.92 0.12 18.27
CA LEU A 679 -7.71 0.72 18.83
C LEU A 679 -8.03 1.96 19.68
N CYS A 680 -8.97 2.79 19.24
CA CYS A 680 -9.42 3.98 19.99
C CYS A 680 -10.13 3.60 21.30
N SER A 681 -10.94 2.55 21.28
CA SER A 681 -11.60 2.04 22.48
C SER A 681 -10.59 1.43 23.45
N ALA A 682 -9.64 0.63 22.97
CA ALA A 682 -8.53 0.08 23.76
C ALA A 682 -7.69 1.20 24.40
N TYR A 683 -7.37 2.25 23.64
CA TYR A 683 -6.68 3.43 24.17
C TYR A 683 -7.48 4.14 25.25
N ALA A 684 -8.78 4.36 25.04
CA ALA A 684 -9.65 4.97 26.03
C ALA A 684 -9.73 4.12 27.32
N MET A 685 -9.81 2.80 27.15
CA MET A 685 -9.77 1.83 28.26
C MET A 685 -8.45 1.92 29.05
N LYS A 686 -7.31 1.95 28.36
CA LYS A 686 -5.98 2.04 28.97
C LYS A 686 -5.79 3.34 29.74
N LYS A 687 -6.40 4.42 29.28
CA LYS A 687 -6.41 5.72 29.99
C LYS A 687 -7.45 5.81 31.11
N GLY A 688 -8.27 4.79 31.29
CA GLY A 688 -9.38 4.78 32.26
C GLY A 688 -10.54 5.72 31.89
N ASN A 689 -10.60 6.16 30.63
CA ASN A 689 -11.69 7.00 30.12
C ASN A 689 -12.82 6.11 29.58
N TYR A 690 -13.52 5.45 30.51
CA TYR A 690 -14.53 4.46 30.16
C TYR A 690 -15.76 5.08 29.49
N ASP A 691 -16.09 6.36 29.77
CA ASP A 691 -17.20 7.05 29.10
C ASP A 691 -16.93 7.18 27.59
N LYS A 692 -15.71 7.57 27.23
CA LYS A 692 -15.30 7.67 25.82
C LYS A 692 -15.22 6.31 25.12
N ALA A 693 -14.79 5.26 25.85
CA ALA A 693 -14.79 3.91 25.30
C ALA A 693 -16.23 3.44 24.99
N ILE A 694 -17.18 3.69 25.90
CA ILE A 694 -18.59 3.37 25.67
C ILE A 694 -19.16 4.13 24.48
N GLU A 695 -18.86 5.42 24.33
CA GLU A 695 -19.28 6.22 23.17
C GLU A 695 -18.79 5.63 21.85
N ILE A 696 -17.53 5.15 21.81
CA ILE A 696 -16.97 4.49 20.63
C ILE A 696 -17.68 3.16 20.35
N TYR A 697 -17.94 2.36 21.38
CA TYR A 697 -18.66 1.09 21.21
C TYR A 697 -20.12 1.32 20.76
N GLU A 698 -20.78 2.38 21.22
CA GLU A 698 -22.11 2.77 20.74
C GLU A 698 -22.07 3.13 19.24
N LYS A 699 -21.08 3.90 18.79
CA LYS A 699 -20.88 4.18 17.34
C LYS A 699 -20.63 2.89 16.57
N GLN A 700 -19.78 2.01 17.07
CA GLN A 700 -19.50 0.71 16.44
C GLN A 700 -20.76 -0.15 16.31
N LEU A 701 -21.67 -0.10 17.29
CA LEU A 701 -22.95 -0.81 17.24
C LEU A 701 -23.90 -0.21 16.19
N ASP A 702 -23.93 1.13 16.05
CA ASP A 702 -24.76 1.83 15.09
C ASP A 702 -24.25 1.62 13.64
N ASP A 703 -22.94 1.61 13.44
CA ASP A 703 -22.28 1.46 12.12
C ASP A 703 -22.06 0.01 11.67
N ARG A 704 -22.53 -0.94 12.46
CA ARG A 704 -22.24 -2.37 12.27
C ARG A 704 -22.79 -2.94 10.98
N ALA A 705 -21.93 -3.65 10.23
CA ALA A 705 -22.34 -4.42 9.07
C ALA A 705 -23.08 -5.72 9.47
N SER A 706 -23.91 -6.25 8.55
CA SER A 706 -24.64 -7.49 8.75
C SER A 706 -23.66 -8.68 8.84
N GLY A 707 -23.49 -9.23 10.05
CA GLY A 707 -22.62 -10.39 10.30
C GLY A 707 -21.49 -10.15 11.29
N GLU A 708 -21.21 -8.92 11.66
CA GLU A 708 -20.22 -8.59 12.69
C GLU A 708 -20.74 -8.90 14.10
N VAL A 709 -19.83 -9.30 15.00
CA VAL A 709 -20.16 -9.58 16.39
C VAL A 709 -20.28 -8.26 17.15
N PRO A 710 -21.41 -7.97 17.78
CA PRO A 710 -21.57 -6.73 18.56
C PRO A 710 -20.70 -6.68 19.81
N CYS A 711 -20.13 -5.51 20.13
CA CYS A 711 -19.20 -5.24 21.24
C CYS A 711 -19.90 -5.05 22.61
N TYR A 712 -20.94 -5.84 22.91
CA TYR A 712 -21.65 -5.74 24.18
C TYR A 712 -20.84 -6.21 25.40
N ALA A 713 -19.90 -7.15 25.20
CA ALA A 713 -19.05 -7.61 26.30
C ALA A 713 -18.07 -6.50 26.72
N GLU A 714 -17.40 -5.86 25.77
CA GLU A 714 -16.46 -4.75 25.98
C GLU A 714 -17.17 -3.55 26.64
N MET A 715 -18.37 -3.21 26.16
CA MET A 715 -19.17 -2.16 26.73
C MET A 715 -19.58 -2.49 28.21
N ALA A 716 -19.94 -3.72 28.47
CA ALA A 716 -20.25 -4.16 29.84
C ALA A 716 -19.01 -4.13 30.76
N ILE A 717 -17.82 -4.48 30.23
CA ILE A 717 -16.53 -4.35 30.95
C ILE A 717 -16.29 -2.88 31.32
N CYS A 718 -16.50 -1.95 30.40
CA CYS A 718 -16.38 -0.50 30.66
C CYS A 718 -17.30 -0.05 31.78
N LEU A 719 -18.57 -0.47 31.77
CA LEU A 719 -19.53 -0.18 32.81
C LEU A 719 -19.11 -0.76 34.18
N CYS A 720 -18.53 -1.94 34.19
CA CYS A 720 -17.94 -2.53 35.39
C CYS A 720 -16.79 -1.72 35.94
N LYS A 721 -15.89 -1.23 35.07
CA LYS A 721 -14.79 -0.34 35.45
C LYS A 721 -15.27 0.97 36.08
N GLN A 722 -16.44 1.46 35.65
CA GLN A 722 -17.11 2.62 36.28
C GLN A 722 -17.81 2.28 37.61
N GLY A 723 -17.83 1.01 38.02
CA GLY A 723 -18.55 0.56 39.19
C GLY A 723 -20.06 0.34 38.96
N LYS A 724 -20.53 0.41 37.71
CA LYS A 724 -21.94 0.26 37.29
C LYS A 724 -22.26 -1.17 36.88
N SER A 725 -21.83 -2.16 37.69
CA SER A 725 -21.98 -3.58 37.35
C SER A 725 -23.44 -4.01 37.18
N GLY A 726 -24.43 -3.24 37.72
CA GLY A 726 -25.85 -3.49 37.51
C GLY A 726 -26.31 -3.17 36.10
N GLU A 727 -25.82 -2.08 35.53
CA GLU A 727 -26.11 -1.68 34.17
C GLU A 727 -25.40 -2.62 33.19
N ALA A 728 -24.15 -3.03 33.46
CA ALA A 728 -23.42 -4.02 32.71
C ALA A 728 -24.16 -5.35 32.58
N GLU A 729 -24.69 -5.86 33.71
CA GLU A 729 -25.52 -7.09 33.74
C GLU A 729 -26.78 -6.92 32.87
N ALA A 730 -27.45 -5.74 32.92
CA ALA A 730 -28.66 -5.45 32.16
C ALA A 730 -28.41 -5.40 30.64
N VAL A 731 -27.32 -4.76 30.22
CA VAL A 731 -26.91 -4.66 28.80
C VAL A 731 -26.67 -6.04 28.20
N LEU A 732 -25.85 -6.86 28.84
CA LEU A 732 -25.57 -8.21 28.37
C LEU A 732 -26.82 -9.13 28.41
N GLN A 733 -27.66 -9.00 29.45
CA GLN A 733 -28.88 -9.78 29.53
C GLN A 733 -29.86 -9.41 28.41
N ALA A 734 -29.99 -8.13 28.07
CA ALA A 734 -30.83 -7.67 26.97
C ALA A 734 -30.27 -8.16 25.61
N ALA A 735 -28.97 -8.10 25.39
CA ALA A 735 -28.33 -8.62 24.19
C ALA A 735 -28.54 -10.13 24.02
N ILE A 736 -28.45 -10.90 25.11
CA ILE A 736 -28.68 -12.34 25.12
C ILE A 736 -30.16 -12.68 24.92
N ASP A 737 -31.07 -11.90 25.48
CA ASP A 737 -32.53 -12.12 25.39
C ASP A 737 -33.07 -11.71 24.01
N SER A 738 -32.39 -10.84 23.28
CA SER A 738 -32.70 -10.53 21.87
C SER A 738 -32.28 -11.62 20.87
N GLY A 739 -31.77 -12.75 21.36
CA GLY A 739 -31.44 -13.93 20.54
C GLY A 739 -29.94 -14.19 20.38
N GLY A 740 -29.10 -13.36 20.96
CA GLY A 740 -27.64 -13.54 20.93
C GLY A 740 -27.20 -14.66 21.88
N ASN A 741 -26.43 -15.62 21.34
CA ASN A 741 -25.82 -16.70 22.09
C ASN A 741 -24.29 -16.69 21.99
N ASN A 742 -23.69 -15.49 21.94
CA ASN A 742 -22.24 -15.36 21.90
C ASN A 742 -21.61 -15.91 23.18
N PRO A 743 -20.65 -16.85 23.11
CA PRO A 743 -19.93 -17.39 24.26
C PRO A 743 -19.27 -16.34 25.14
N GLU A 744 -18.70 -15.30 24.55
CA GLU A 744 -18.04 -14.22 25.26
C GLU A 744 -19.00 -13.39 26.10
N TRP A 745 -20.18 -13.05 25.58
CA TRP A 745 -21.23 -12.35 26.34
C TRP A 745 -21.72 -13.16 27.52
N LEU A 746 -21.90 -14.48 27.33
CA LEU A 746 -22.30 -15.39 28.39
C LEU A 746 -21.21 -15.51 29.44
N TYR A 747 -19.93 -15.58 29.03
CA TYR A 747 -18.82 -15.64 29.97
C TYR A 747 -18.71 -14.34 30.79
N THR A 748 -18.72 -13.18 30.12
CA THR A 748 -18.68 -11.87 30.78
C THR A 748 -19.88 -11.67 31.72
N LEU A 749 -21.06 -12.06 31.28
CA LEU A 749 -22.27 -12.02 32.14
C LEU A 749 -22.10 -12.93 33.36
N TYR A 750 -21.56 -14.13 33.19
CA TYR A 750 -21.29 -15.05 34.30
C TYR A 750 -20.33 -14.41 35.32
N GLU A 751 -19.22 -13.82 34.86
CA GLU A 751 -18.24 -13.17 35.71
C GLU A 751 -18.83 -11.97 36.48
N ILE A 752 -19.63 -11.13 35.82
CA ILE A 752 -20.32 -10.00 36.45
C ILE A 752 -21.31 -10.49 37.52
N GLN A 753 -22.11 -11.49 37.19
CA GLN A 753 -23.09 -12.04 38.16
C GLN A 753 -22.40 -12.68 39.36
N ARG A 754 -21.30 -13.38 39.14
CA ARG A 754 -20.47 -14.00 40.18
C ARG A 754 -19.86 -12.94 41.10
N SER A 755 -19.22 -11.92 40.55
CA SER A 755 -18.59 -10.84 41.33
C SER A 755 -19.60 -10.05 42.18
N ARG A 756 -20.81 -9.86 41.68
CA ARG A 756 -21.93 -9.23 42.40
C ARG A 756 -22.60 -10.13 43.43
N GLY A 757 -22.21 -11.41 43.49
CA GLY A 757 -22.88 -12.38 44.38
C GLY A 757 -24.25 -12.86 43.88
N ASN A 758 -24.63 -12.59 42.66
CA ASN A 758 -25.82 -13.12 42.02
C ASN A 758 -25.58 -14.58 41.58
N PHE A 759 -25.30 -15.47 42.59
CA PHE A 759 -24.94 -16.87 42.30
C PHE A 759 -26.07 -17.65 41.63
N LYS A 760 -27.35 -17.26 41.82
CA LYS A 760 -28.48 -17.86 41.10
C LYS A 760 -28.48 -17.47 39.62
N GLY A 761 -28.17 -16.22 39.31
CA GLY A 761 -27.96 -15.74 37.94
C GLY A 761 -26.79 -16.44 37.29
N ALA A 762 -25.61 -16.38 37.92
CA ALA A 762 -24.40 -17.03 37.46
C ALA A 762 -24.58 -18.53 37.16
N SER A 763 -25.32 -19.25 38.04
CA SER A 763 -25.61 -20.67 37.80
C SER A 763 -26.52 -20.91 36.59
N ARG A 764 -27.45 -19.99 36.31
CA ARG A 764 -28.31 -20.07 35.09
C ARG A 764 -27.49 -19.78 33.83
N THR A 765 -26.65 -18.74 33.84
CA THR A 765 -25.77 -18.39 32.76
C THR A 765 -24.78 -19.51 32.46
N LEU A 766 -24.20 -20.10 33.49
CA LEU A 766 -23.27 -21.23 33.35
C LEU A 766 -23.93 -22.46 32.69
N LYS A 767 -25.23 -22.73 32.99
CA LYS A 767 -25.99 -23.79 32.27
C LYS A 767 -26.24 -23.44 30.80
N ARG A 768 -26.39 -22.13 30.46
CA ARG A 768 -26.48 -21.67 29.07
C ARG A 768 -25.14 -21.87 28.33
N ILE A 769 -24.00 -21.51 28.96
CA ILE A 769 -22.65 -21.77 28.44
C ILE A 769 -22.51 -23.25 28.09
N ARG A 770 -22.85 -24.16 29.03
CA ARG A 770 -22.77 -25.60 28.79
C ARG A 770 -23.63 -26.09 27.63
N LYS A 771 -24.82 -25.49 27.43
CA LYS A 771 -25.75 -25.89 26.36
C LYS A 771 -25.27 -25.44 24.99
N ASN A 772 -24.58 -24.32 24.90
CA ASN A 772 -24.10 -23.71 23.64
C ASN A 772 -22.72 -24.23 23.20
N ALA A 773 -21.89 -24.66 24.15
CA ALA A 773 -20.61 -25.27 23.86
C ALA A 773 -20.81 -26.66 23.26
N GLY A 774 -20.43 -26.87 22.00
CA GLY A 774 -20.32 -28.21 21.42
C GLY A 774 -19.40 -29.09 22.27
N VAL A 775 -19.75 -30.37 22.39
CA VAL A 775 -19.36 -31.34 23.41
C VAL A 775 -17.85 -31.54 23.70
N THR A 776 -16.90 -30.92 22.96
CA THR A 776 -15.50 -31.36 23.03
C THR A 776 -14.47 -30.35 23.53
N VAL A 777 -14.73 -29.05 23.53
CA VAL A 777 -13.69 -28.04 23.88
C VAL A 777 -13.93 -27.39 25.25
N PHE A 778 -15.15 -27.28 25.71
CA PHE A 778 -15.55 -26.53 26.92
C PHE A 778 -15.83 -27.36 28.19
N ASN A 779 -15.66 -28.66 28.17
CA ASN A 779 -15.96 -29.46 29.35
C ASN A 779 -15.01 -29.23 30.55
N ALA A 780 -13.75 -28.90 30.28
CA ALA A 780 -12.80 -28.54 31.32
C ALA A 780 -13.14 -27.15 31.92
N ASP A 781 -13.40 -26.16 31.05
CA ASP A 781 -13.71 -24.78 31.44
C ASP A 781 -15.03 -24.70 32.24
N TYR A 782 -16.07 -25.44 31.82
CA TYR A 782 -17.32 -25.51 32.56
C TYR A 782 -17.12 -26.09 33.98
N GLY A 783 -16.31 -27.11 34.09
CA GLY A 783 -15.98 -27.73 35.36
C GLY A 783 -15.28 -26.76 36.29
N GLU A 784 -14.28 -26.03 35.79
CA GLU A 784 -13.52 -25.03 36.53
C GLU A 784 -14.45 -23.87 36.98
N LEU A 785 -15.20 -23.30 36.07
CA LEU A 785 -16.16 -22.22 36.36
C LEU A 785 -17.18 -22.63 37.40
N SER A 786 -17.63 -23.89 37.39
CA SER A 786 -18.56 -24.44 38.39
C SER A 786 -17.88 -24.56 39.75
N VAL A 787 -16.63 -25.01 39.81
CA VAL A 787 -15.87 -25.11 41.07
C VAL A 787 -15.65 -23.72 41.67
N ARG A 788 -15.26 -22.73 40.85
CA ARG A 788 -15.08 -21.33 41.28
C ARG A 788 -16.39 -20.75 41.85
N LEU A 789 -17.50 -20.97 41.16
CA LEU A 789 -18.82 -20.49 41.59
C LEU A 789 -19.20 -21.06 42.96
N PHE A 790 -19.07 -22.38 43.18
CA PHE A 790 -19.37 -23.02 44.48
C PHE A 790 -18.40 -22.65 45.60
N LEU A 791 -17.14 -22.34 45.21
CA LEU A 791 -16.13 -21.87 46.16
C LEU A 791 -16.53 -20.50 46.71
N GLU A 792 -16.96 -19.58 45.88
CA GLU A 792 -17.36 -18.23 46.27
C GLU A 792 -18.73 -18.20 46.97
N GLU A 793 -19.65 -19.08 46.59
CA GLU A 793 -20.91 -19.31 47.30
C GLU A 793 -20.66 -19.88 48.70
N GLY A 794 -19.42 -20.25 49.03
CA GLY A 794 -19.05 -20.85 50.30
C GLY A 794 -19.34 -22.35 50.41
N ARG A 795 -19.77 -23.00 49.34
CA ARG A 795 -20.10 -24.44 49.29
C ARG A 795 -18.88 -25.31 49.06
N LEU A 796 -17.86 -25.15 49.90
CA LEU A 796 -16.55 -25.78 49.78
C LEU A 796 -16.59 -27.31 49.62
N ALA A 797 -17.61 -28.00 50.23
CA ALA A 797 -17.73 -29.45 50.13
C ALA A 797 -18.10 -29.90 48.69
N ILE A 798 -18.98 -29.13 48.00
CA ILE A 798 -19.40 -29.41 46.63
C ILE A 798 -18.29 -29.06 45.68
N ALA A 799 -17.68 -27.86 45.82
CA ALA A 799 -16.53 -27.43 45.05
C ALA A 799 -15.40 -28.47 45.05
N GLY A 800 -15.10 -29.04 46.24
CA GLY A 800 -14.06 -30.06 46.35
C GLY A 800 -14.37 -31.35 45.63
N LYS A 801 -15.60 -31.87 45.73
CA LYS A 801 -15.98 -33.07 44.99
C LYS A 801 -15.92 -32.87 43.47
N MET A 802 -16.30 -31.69 43.02
CA MET A 802 -16.20 -31.35 41.58
C MET A 802 -14.75 -31.20 41.13
N ALA A 803 -13.93 -30.49 41.90
CA ALA A 803 -12.51 -30.34 41.54
C ALA A 803 -11.77 -31.69 41.46
N GLU A 804 -12.08 -32.61 42.43
CA GLU A 804 -11.53 -33.98 42.42
C GLU A 804 -11.99 -34.82 41.23
N SER A 805 -13.11 -34.47 40.60
CA SER A 805 -13.62 -35.15 39.40
C SER A 805 -13.04 -34.59 38.07
N LEU A 806 -12.38 -33.44 38.12
CA LEU A 806 -11.68 -32.87 36.95
C LEU A 806 -10.36 -33.57 36.73
N SER A 807 -10.25 -34.27 35.62
CA SER A 807 -8.99 -34.92 35.22
C SER A 807 -7.98 -33.97 34.58
N SER A 808 -8.31 -32.68 34.57
CA SER A 808 -7.46 -31.64 33.96
C SER A 808 -6.42 -31.13 34.96
N TYR A 809 -5.40 -30.51 34.42
CA TYR A 809 -4.34 -29.77 35.09
C TYR A 809 -4.88 -28.70 36.04
N ASP A 810 -5.90 -27.96 35.59
CA ASP A 810 -6.64 -26.97 36.39
C ASP A 810 -7.40 -27.60 37.54
N GLY A 811 -7.83 -28.83 37.40
CA GLY A 811 -8.38 -29.60 38.50
C GLY A 811 -7.41 -29.81 39.65
N GLU A 812 -6.13 -30.17 39.41
CA GLU A 812 -5.09 -30.29 40.45
C GLU A 812 -4.83 -28.95 41.16
N LYS A 813 -4.77 -27.85 40.39
CA LYS A 813 -4.63 -26.49 40.91
C LYS A 813 -5.79 -26.10 41.83
N LEU A 814 -7.01 -26.28 41.37
CA LEU A 814 -8.24 -25.97 42.16
C LEU A 814 -8.34 -26.83 43.42
N CYS A 815 -7.95 -28.10 43.33
CA CYS A 815 -7.86 -28.97 44.51
C CYS A 815 -6.85 -28.45 45.54
N ALA A 816 -5.68 -27.99 45.10
CA ALA A 816 -4.66 -27.40 45.95
C ALA A 816 -5.18 -26.16 46.67
N ILE A 817 -5.82 -25.25 45.93
CA ILE A 817 -6.46 -24.04 46.49
C ILE A 817 -7.53 -24.41 47.54
N LEU A 818 -8.42 -25.34 47.22
CA LEU A 818 -9.44 -25.80 48.12
C LEU A 818 -8.91 -26.44 49.38
N TYR A 819 -7.84 -27.22 49.32
CA TYR A 819 -7.16 -27.75 50.46
C TYR A 819 -6.54 -26.67 51.36
N VAL A 820 -5.98 -25.58 50.77
CA VAL A 820 -5.52 -24.43 51.55
C VAL A 820 -6.69 -23.79 52.29
N LEU A 821 -7.78 -23.52 51.59
CA LEU A 821 -8.95 -22.86 52.16
C LEU A 821 -9.67 -23.70 53.22
N ARG A 822 -9.57 -25.02 53.17
CA ARG A 822 -10.11 -25.95 54.17
C ARG A 822 -9.16 -26.20 55.35
N GLY A 823 -7.95 -25.66 55.31
CA GLY A 823 -6.93 -25.90 56.35
C GLY A 823 -6.20 -27.25 56.23
N ASN A 824 -6.36 -27.98 55.12
CA ASN A 824 -5.63 -29.21 54.87
C ASN A 824 -4.26 -28.93 54.22
N TYR A 825 -3.43 -28.24 54.94
CA TYR A 825 -2.13 -27.72 54.43
C TYR A 825 -1.19 -28.79 53.95
N ARG A 826 -1.20 -30.01 54.54
CA ARG A 826 -0.32 -31.12 54.13
C ARG A 826 -0.66 -31.58 52.70
N SER A 827 -1.91 -31.76 52.38
CA SER A 827 -2.38 -32.17 51.07
C SER A 827 -2.16 -31.08 50.04
N ALA A 828 -2.43 -29.83 50.43
CA ALA A 828 -2.17 -28.66 49.56
C ALA A 828 -0.71 -28.55 49.14
N MET A 829 0.23 -28.65 50.12
CA MET A 829 1.68 -28.60 49.84
C MET A 829 2.16 -29.71 48.93
N ARG A 830 1.59 -30.89 49.05
CA ARG A 830 1.96 -32.03 48.19
C ARG A 830 1.60 -31.75 46.73
N LEU A 831 0.39 -31.22 46.49
CA LEU A 831 -0.03 -30.88 45.14
C LEU A 831 0.72 -29.66 44.58
N LEU A 832 0.89 -28.61 45.38
CA LEU A 832 1.62 -27.43 44.96
C LEU A 832 3.07 -27.73 44.64
N ARG A 833 3.74 -28.58 45.36
CA ARG A 833 5.11 -29.03 45.01
C ARG A 833 5.11 -29.74 43.67
N LYS A 834 4.21 -30.68 43.44
CA LYS A 834 4.08 -31.39 42.17
C LYS A 834 3.84 -30.40 41.00
N LEU A 835 3.04 -29.34 41.19
CA LEU A 835 2.78 -28.31 40.20
C LEU A 835 4.02 -27.46 39.95
N ILE A 836 4.71 -26.99 40.99
CA ILE A 836 5.97 -26.23 40.88
C ILE A 836 7.06 -27.04 40.20
N ASP A 837 7.21 -28.33 40.52
CA ASP A 837 8.24 -29.22 39.89
C ASP A 837 7.95 -29.42 38.41
N ARG A 838 6.70 -29.30 37.95
CA ARG A 838 6.29 -29.45 36.58
C ARG A 838 6.41 -28.15 35.81
N GLU A 839 6.01 -27.04 36.38
CA GLU A 839 6.04 -25.68 35.78
C GLU A 839 6.71 -24.71 36.77
N PRO A 840 8.02 -24.68 36.83
CA PRO A 840 8.76 -23.84 37.76
C PRO A 840 8.66 -22.35 37.45
N GLU A 841 8.18 -21.97 36.25
CA GLU A 841 8.00 -20.58 35.81
C GLU A 841 6.65 -20.00 36.20
N GLU A 842 5.68 -20.84 36.68
CA GLU A 842 4.35 -20.38 37.03
C GLU A 842 4.29 -19.80 38.45
N LEU A 843 4.26 -18.48 38.52
CA LEU A 843 4.37 -17.70 39.75
C LEU A 843 3.17 -17.91 40.69
N GLU A 844 1.99 -18.25 40.18
CA GLU A 844 0.77 -18.46 40.98
C GLU A 844 0.96 -19.62 41.95
N TYR A 845 1.66 -20.69 41.57
CA TYR A 845 1.90 -21.84 42.46
C TYR A 845 2.77 -21.48 43.66
N TYR A 846 3.80 -20.64 43.47
CA TYR A 846 4.59 -20.08 44.55
C TYR A 846 3.74 -19.22 45.47
N SER A 847 2.86 -18.39 44.94
CA SER A 847 1.94 -17.55 45.74
C SER A 847 1.04 -18.41 46.65
N TRP A 848 0.41 -19.45 46.09
CA TRP A 848 -0.37 -20.38 46.86
C TRP A 848 0.43 -21.21 47.87
N MET A 849 1.65 -21.57 47.58
CA MET A 849 2.55 -22.27 48.48
C MET A 849 2.95 -21.37 49.66
N VAL A 850 3.30 -20.12 49.41
CA VAL A 850 3.60 -19.10 50.40
C VAL A 850 2.38 -18.90 51.34
N LEU A 851 1.19 -18.75 50.74
CA LEU A 851 -0.05 -18.60 51.49
C LEU A 851 -0.36 -19.83 52.35
N CYS A 852 -0.19 -21.02 51.80
CA CYS A 852 -0.36 -22.30 52.53
C CYS A 852 0.56 -22.39 53.75
N GLN A 853 1.84 -22.05 53.61
CA GLN A 853 2.81 -22.07 54.69
C GLN A 853 2.48 -20.98 55.75
N ALA A 854 2.12 -19.79 55.31
CA ALA A 854 1.76 -18.68 56.17
C ALA A 854 0.50 -19.01 57.05
N LEU A 855 -0.56 -19.51 56.43
CA LEU A 855 -1.78 -19.93 57.17
C LEU A 855 -1.56 -21.11 58.07
N TRP A 856 -0.57 -21.98 57.80
CA TRP A 856 -0.19 -23.08 58.67
C TRP A 856 0.72 -22.63 59.84
N GLY A 857 1.11 -21.36 59.86
CA GLY A 857 1.98 -20.79 60.89
C GLY A 857 3.49 -21.09 60.71
N LYS A 858 3.86 -21.57 59.55
CA LYS A 858 5.28 -21.85 59.21
C LYS A 858 5.93 -20.68 58.51
N ARG A 859 6.25 -19.62 59.25
CA ARG A 859 6.81 -18.36 58.74
C ARG A 859 8.12 -18.56 57.95
N SER A 860 9.04 -19.46 58.41
CA SER A 860 10.30 -19.73 57.68
C SER A 860 10.05 -20.40 56.35
N GLY A 861 9.13 -21.34 56.25
CA GLY A 861 8.76 -21.99 55.00
C GLY A 861 8.07 -21.02 54.02
N ALA A 862 7.22 -20.12 54.49
CA ALA A 862 6.66 -19.08 53.65
C ALA A 862 7.73 -18.16 53.08
N ALA A 863 8.73 -17.75 53.89
CA ALA A 863 9.84 -16.90 53.45
C ALA A 863 10.72 -17.60 52.40
N ASP A 864 10.98 -18.93 52.59
CA ASP A 864 11.81 -19.70 51.64
C ASP A 864 11.13 -19.80 50.28
N TYR A 865 9.85 -20.09 50.20
CA TYR A 865 9.10 -20.14 48.95
C TYR A 865 8.89 -18.75 48.34
N ALA A 866 8.75 -17.69 49.14
CA ALA A 866 8.72 -16.32 48.66
C ALA A 866 10.02 -15.93 47.98
N LYS A 867 11.18 -16.32 48.50
CA LYS A 867 12.48 -16.10 47.86
C LYS A 867 12.62 -16.88 46.56
N GLN A 868 12.10 -18.12 46.51
CA GLN A 868 12.07 -18.90 45.25
C GLN A 868 11.15 -18.22 44.22
N GLY A 869 9.97 -17.71 44.64
CA GLY A 869 9.09 -16.94 43.80
C GLY A 869 9.74 -15.66 43.26
N LEU A 870 10.51 -14.92 44.08
CA LEU A 870 11.28 -13.75 43.64
C LEU A 870 12.33 -14.13 42.61
N LYS A 871 12.99 -15.27 42.75
CA LYS A 871 13.95 -15.76 41.75
C LYS A 871 13.28 -16.10 40.42
N ALA A 872 12.18 -16.88 40.47
CA ALA A 872 11.39 -17.19 39.28
C ALA A 872 10.82 -15.94 38.60
N PHE A 873 10.40 -14.93 39.41
CA PHE A 873 9.97 -13.66 38.90
C PHE A 873 11.07 -12.90 38.15
N ALA A 874 12.27 -12.87 38.69
CA ALA A 874 13.43 -12.21 38.06
C ALA A 874 13.90 -12.92 36.78
N GLU A 875 13.68 -14.22 36.65
CA GLU A 875 13.94 -14.98 35.42
C GLU A 875 12.92 -14.67 34.32
N LYS A 876 11.67 -14.39 34.70
CA LYS A 876 10.56 -14.07 33.78
C LYS A 876 10.52 -12.60 33.36
N HIS A 877 10.95 -11.67 34.21
CA HIS A 877 10.85 -10.22 33.99
C HIS A 877 12.23 -9.53 34.07
N VAL A 878 12.56 -8.76 33.07
CA VAL A 878 13.90 -8.14 32.90
C VAL A 878 14.16 -6.98 33.90
N SER A 879 13.14 -6.25 34.37
CA SER A 879 13.30 -5.13 35.33
C SER A 879 12.00 -4.79 36.04
N VAL A 880 12.06 -4.77 37.38
CA VAL A 880 10.91 -4.39 38.23
C VAL A 880 10.54 -2.91 38.10
N GLU A 881 11.52 -2.06 37.77
CA GLU A 881 11.28 -0.62 37.61
C GLU A 881 10.38 -0.31 36.42
N LYS A 882 10.47 -1.13 35.39
CA LYS A 882 9.67 -1.02 34.17
C LYS A 882 8.29 -1.70 34.23
N LEU A 883 7.98 -2.40 35.33
CA LEU A 883 6.68 -3.04 35.47
C LEU A 883 5.59 -1.99 35.66
N SER A 884 4.63 -2.00 34.75
CA SER A 884 3.42 -1.17 34.77
C SER A 884 2.15 -1.98 35.08
N ARG A 885 2.16 -3.29 34.83
CA ARG A 885 0.99 -4.14 35.02
C ARG A 885 0.69 -4.40 36.50
N PRO A 886 -0.54 -4.09 37.00
CA PRO A 886 -0.92 -4.23 38.41
C PRO A 886 -0.79 -5.65 38.95
N ASP A 887 -1.13 -6.69 38.16
CA ASP A 887 -1.04 -8.10 38.53
C ASP A 887 0.41 -8.51 38.86
N HIS A 888 1.35 -8.16 37.98
CA HIS A 888 2.77 -8.44 38.20
C HIS A 888 3.32 -7.67 39.40
N LEU A 889 2.90 -6.43 39.59
CA LEU A 889 3.24 -5.65 40.78
C LEU A 889 2.71 -6.27 42.07
N CYS A 890 1.48 -6.76 42.06
CA CYS A 890 0.87 -7.44 43.20
C CYS A 890 1.59 -8.73 43.53
N GLN A 891 1.92 -9.57 42.56
CA GLN A 891 2.69 -10.80 42.75
C GLN A 891 4.07 -10.51 43.33
N TYR A 892 4.79 -9.55 42.78
CA TYR A 892 6.09 -9.14 43.25
C TYR A 892 6.06 -8.61 44.69
N GLY A 893 5.10 -7.70 44.95
CA GLY A 893 4.85 -7.16 46.28
C GLY A 893 4.52 -8.25 47.31
N PHE A 894 3.71 -9.25 46.95
CA PHE A 894 3.37 -10.39 47.77
C PHE A 894 4.61 -11.22 48.15
N PHE A 895 5.46 -11.52 47.20
CA PHE A 895 6.71 -12.22 47.49
C PHE A 895 7.66 -11.41 48.36
N LEU A 896 7.81 -10.10 48.12
CA LEU A 896 8.61 -9.21 48.94
C LEU A 896 8.16 -9.20 50.42
N TYR A 897 6.85 -9.09 50.63
CA TYR A 897 6.28 -9.12 51.99
C TYR A 897 6.67 -10.36 52.77
N PHE A 898 6.45 -11.54 52.17
CA PHE A 898 6.76 -12.81 52.86
C PHE A 898 8.25 -13.13 52.89
N ALA A 899 9.07 -12.56 52.02
CA ALA A 899 10.52 -12.67 52.07
C ALA A 899 11.16 -11.79 53.18
N GLY A 900 10.36 -10.93 53.82
CA GLY A 900 10.81 -10.08 54.94
C GLY A 900 11.11 -8.66 54.61
N SER A 901 10.60 -8.13 53.46
CA SER A 901 10.78 -6.74 53.03
C SER A 901 9.42 -5.99 52.93
N PRO A 902 8.71 -5.82 54.06
CA PRO A 902 7.33 -5.28 54.02
C PRO A 902 7.25 -3.81 53.56
N GLN A 903 8.27 -2.96 53.84
CA GLN A 903 8.29 -1.59 53.39
C GLN A 903 8.38 -1.49 51.85
N GLN A 904 9.23 -2.27 51.26
CA GLN A 904 9.33 -2.33 49.78
C GLN A 904 8.02 -2.90 49.18
N ALA A 905 7.44 -3.92 49.81
CA ALA A 905 6.17 -4.47 49.40
C ALA A 905 5.07 -3.39 49.41
N TYR A 906 5.02 -2.57 50.48
CA TYR A 906 4.06 -1.49 50.63
C TYR A 906 4.13 -0.47 49.46
N GLU A 907 5.35 -0.08 49.06
CA GLU A 907 5.57 0.83 47.93
C GLU A 907 5.08 0.21 46.60
N ILE A 908 5.38 -1.07 46.39
CA ILE A 908 4.95 -1.81 45.18
C ILE A 908 3.42 -1.95 45.14
N PHE A 909 2.79 -2.31 46.25
CA PHE A 909 1.33 -2.37 46.33
C PHE A 909 0.70 -0.99 46.15
N GLY A 910 1.33 0.09 46.61
CA GLY A 910 0.91 1.46 46.36
C GLY A 910 0.92 1.81 44.87
N ARG A 911 1.98 1.39 44.15
CA ARG A 911 2.04 1.53 42.68
C ARG A 911 0.92 0.72 42.01
N ALA A 912 0.69 -0.50 42.40
CA ALA A 912 -0.39 -1.33 41.86
C ALA A 912 -1.79 -0.75 42.12
N ALA A 913 -2.02 -0.17 43.28
CA ALA A 913 -3.29 0.47 43.64
C ALA A 913 -3.56 1.76 42.87
N ALA A 914 -2.50 2.46 42.44
CA ALA A 914 -2.56 3.68 41.67
C ALA A 914 -2.65 3.41 40.16
N ALA A 915 -2.34 2.20 39.68
CA ALA A 915 -2.38 1.85 38.29
C ALA A 915 -3.80 1.85 37.71
N VAL A 916 -3.96 2.48 36.58
CA VAL A 916 -5.22 2.52 35.84
C VAL A 916 -4.88 2.14 34.37
N PRO A 917 -5.63 1.23 33.76
CA PRO A 917 -6.73 0.43 34.30
C PRO A 917 -6.30 -0.70 35.27
N CYS A 918 -7.21 -1.22 36.06
CA CYS A 918 -6.97 -2.44 36.81
C CYS A 918 -6.85 -3.65 35.86
N HIS A 919 -6.00 -4.61 36.20
CA HIS A 919 -5.82 -5.83 35.39
C HIS A 919 -7.06 -6.75 35.37
N ASP A 920 -7.86 -6.72 36.41
CA ASP A 920 -9.10 -7.49 36.45
C ASP A 920 -10.19 -6.76 35.66
N GLU A 921 -10.73 -7.41 34.63
CA GLU A 921 -11.63 -6.80 33.63
C GLU A 921 -12.93 -6.28 34.24
N ILE A 922 -13.43 -6.94 35.29
CA ILE A 922 -14.70 -6.58 35.92
C ILE A 922 -14.57 -5.75 37.22
N CYS A 923 -13.35 -5.47 37.65
CA CYS A 923 -13.11 -4.68 38.86
C CYS A 923 -12.71 -3.23 38.50
N SER A 924 -13.31 -2.28 39.22
CA SER A 924 -13.00 -0.86 39.06
C SER A 924 -11.64 -0.43 39.62
N ARG A 925 -11.09 -1.22 40.55
CA ARG A 925 -9.79 -0.99 41.18
C ARG A 925 -9.10 -2.31 41.48
N CYS A 926 -7.77 -2.28 41.68
CA CYS A 926 -7.02 -3.47 42.02
C CYS A 926 -7.25 -3.90 43.50
N TYR A 927 -8.17 -4.83 43.72
CA TYR A 927 -8.46 -5.34 45.04
C TYR A 927 -7.29 -6.03 45.73
N GLU A 928 -6.41 -6.71 44.95
CA GLU A 928 -5.22 -7.38 45.44
C GLU A 928 -4.20 -6.41 46.04
N ALA A 929 -4.05 -5.24 45.44
CA ALA A 929 -3.17 -4.21 45.93
C ALA A 929 -3.63 -3.69 47.33
N TYR A 930 -4.93 -3.46 47.53
CA TYR A 930 -5.48 -3.08 48.84
C TYR A 930 -5.36 -4.19 49.88
N TYR A 931 -5.52 -5.44 49.42
CA TYR A 931 -5.24 -6.59 50.26
C TYR A 931 -3.76 -6.64 50.71
N GLY A 932 -2.81 -6.42 49.78
CA GLY A 932 -1.39 -6.35 50.08
C GLY A 932 -1.01 -5.20 51.03
N ILE A 933 -1.62 -4.02 50.85
CA ILE A 933 -1.50 -2.87 51.75
C ILE A 933 -1.96 -3.27 53.14
N GLY A 934 -3.09 -3.95 53.27
CA GLY A 934 -3.60 -4.47 54.53
C GLY A 934 -2.62 -5.41 55.24
N LEU A 935 -1.95 -6.29 54.52
CA LEU A 935 -0.89 -7.16 55.07
C LEU A 935 0.30 -6.33 55.60
N CYS A 936 0.77 -5.34 54.87
CA CYS A 936 1.89 -4.50 55.28
C CYS A 936 1.53 -3.69 56.57
N LYS A 937 0.33 -3.11 56.61
CA LYS A 937 -0.15 -2.39 57.79
C LYS A 937 -0.36 -3.28 59.03
N ALA A 938 -0.79 -4.52 58.80
CA ALA A 938 -0.86 -5.53 59.90
C ALA A 938 0.56 -5.84 60.45
N PHE A 939 1.58 -5.89 59.62
CA PHE A 939 2.97 -6.07 60.03
C PHE A 939 3.46 -4.89 60.88
N ASP A 940 3.07 -3.69 60.55
CA ASP A 940 3.41 -2.45 61.30
C ASP A 940 2.59 -2.30 62.61
N HIS A 941 1.76 -3.28 62.94
CA HIS A 941 0.81 -3.26 64.08
C HIS A 941 -0.25 -2.13 64.02
N ASP A 942 -0.47 -1.56 62.80
CA ASP A 942 -1.51 -0.55 62.59
C ASP A 942 -2.85 -1.25 62.25
N ARG A 943 -3.62 -1.56 63.28
CA ARG A 943 -4.85 -2.32 63.15
C ARG A 943 -5.93 -1.58 62.40
N GLU A 944 -6.08 -0.28 62.62
CA GLU A 944 -7.11 0.53 61.95
C GLU A 944 -6.84 0.63 60.45
N ALA A 945 -5.65 1.03 60.04
CA ALA A 945 -5.27 1.13 58.63
C ALA A 945 -5.28 -0.25 57.93
N SER A 946 -4.89 -1.31 58.62
CA SER A 946 -4.98 -2.68 58.11
C SER A 946 -6.42 -3.10 57.83
N GLN A 947 -7.32 -2.84 58.82
CA GLN A 947 -8.73 -3.15 58.67
C GLN A 947 -9.35 -2.33 57.52
N GLU A 948 -9.08 -1.04 57.43
CA GLU A 948 -9.57 -0.18 56.37
C GLU A 948 -9.12 -0.67 54.97
N ALA A 949 -7.88 -1.09 54.84
CA ALA A 949 -7.35 -1.63 53.57
C ALA A 949 -8.03 -2.96 53.18
N PHE A 950 -8.23 -3.86 54.13
CA PHE A 950 -8.95 -5.12 53.89
C PHE A 950 -10.42 -4.87 53.54
N GLU A 951 -11.09 -3.91 54.21
CA GLU A 951 -12.45 -3.54 53.90
C GLU A 951 -12.56 -2.94 52.50
N LYS A 952 -11.62 -2.09 52.06
CA LYS A 952 -11.55 -1.59 50.67
C LYS A 952 -11.40 -2.73 49.68
N SER A 953 -10.51 -3.70 49.91
CA SER A 953 -10.38 -4.88 49.05
C SER A 953 -11.68 -5.66 48.95
N LEU A 954 -12.39 -5.87 50.06
CA LEU A 954 -13.67 -6.59 50.10
C LEU A 954 -14.86 -5.76 49.57
N GLN A 955 -14.78 -4.41 49.56
CA GLN A 955 -15.75 -3.58 48.86
C GLN A 955 -15.67 -3.74 47.35
N ILE A 956 -14.44 -3.90 46.81
CA ILE A 956 -14.23 -4.11 45.36
C ILE A 956 -14.66 -5.53 45.00
N GLN A 957 -14.26 -6.52 45.79
CA GLN A 957 -14.59 -7.93 45.56
C GLN A 957 -15.15 -8.59 46.84
N PRO A 958 -16.47 -8.47 47.10
CA PRO A 958 -17.11 -8.86 48.36
C PRO A 958 -16.99 -10.35 48.70
N HIS A 959 -16.83 -11.17 47.66
CA HIS A 959 -16.79 -12.63 47.79
C HIS A 959 -15.38 -13.24 47.77
N ASN A 960 -14.33 -12.40 47.93
CA ASN A 960 -12.95 -12.89 48.00
C ASN A 960 -12.71 -13.65 49.31
N THR A 961 -12.79 -14.99 49.20
CA THR A 961 -12.67 -15.90 50.37
C THR A 961 -11.25 -15.88 50.96
N VAL A 962 -10.24 -15.65 50.14
CA VAL A 962 -8.83 -15.55 50.58
C VAL A 962 -8.61 -14.31 51.42
N CYS A 963 -9.01 -13.16 50.91
CA CYS A 963 -8.91 -11.87 51.61
C CYS A 963 -9.66 -11.93 52.96
N ARG A 964 -10.88 -12.43 52.96
CA ARG A 964 -11.69 -12.58 54.18
C ARG A 964 -11.01 -13.47 55.21
N LYS A 965 -10.51 -14.63 54.87
CA LYS A 965 -9.82 -15.54 55.79
C LYS A 965 -8.54 -14.97 56.36
N LEU A 966 -7.75 -14.30 55.54
CA LEU A 966 -6.50 -13.69 56.01
C LEU A 966 -6.74 -12.48 56.90
N SER A 967 -7.68 -11.64 56.56
CA SER A 967 -8.06 -10.48 57.42
C SER A 967 -8.55 -10.95 58.77
N GLU A 968 -9.43 -11.96 58.81
CA GLU A 968 -9.91 -12.53 60.07
C GLU A 968 -8.81 -13.10 60.94
N ASN A 969 -7.83 -13.83 60.35
CA ASN A 969 -6.74 -14.43 61.09
C ASN A 969 -5.70 -13.40 61.57
N LEU A 970 -5.34 -12.44 60.72
CA LEU A 970 -4.36 -11.41 61.05
C LEU A 970 -4.92 -10.40 62.07
N LEU A 971 -6.16 -9.95 61.91
CA LEU A 971 -6.81 -9.01 62.86
C LEU A 971 -7.08 -9.63 64.24
N LYS A 972 -7.20 -10.97 64.35
CA LYS A 972 -7.24 -11.68 65.63
C LYS A 972 -5.85 -11.78 66.28
N SER A 973 -4.77 -11.70 65.55
CA SER A 973 -3.40 -11.78 66.05
C SER A 973 -2.78 -10.43 66.40
N LEU A 974 -3.38 -9.34 65.92
CA LEU A 974 -3.12 -7.95 66.29
C LEU A 974 -3.91 -7.56 67.55
#